data_8bd22e3c50bb550cfcea6a27313deb3a
#
_entry.id   8bd22e3c50bb550cfcea6a27313deb3a
#
_cell.length_a   1.000
_cell.length_b   1.000
_cell.length_c   1.000
_cell.angle_alpha   90.00
_cell.angle_beta   90.00
_cell.angle_gamma   90.00
#
_symmetry.space_group_name_H-M   'P 1'
#
loop_
_entity.id
_entity.type
_entity.pdbx_description
1 polymer ?
#
loop_
_entity_poly.entity_id
_entity_poly.type
_entity_poly.pdbx_seq_one_letter_code
_entity_poly.pdbx_strand_id
1 'polypeptide(L)'
;MVGGRLAAVGELLRELLRQEAPPRIAALTEELFQVAGALCEADGSAAELEEGAISLWNWAVTKHTGSVISDEQRAKLRFVACRLVCLCEGSDPPEGTIRRQILMSMKTGKGWIDIGKADLADGFLEIAMNSIEKLYAKLRKEGDGEADIHVCKADVEKDLFKVLSYQAESAVAQGDFQKATQCVQRCKDMLMRLPREVSFRVVYTVLELSAWLLVEPFNFMHLENSGWPVLNWLTSLRFPAEQCDLILVMFNTALSDKVRSDHSGCIFKVKSVLKNTRLSAIDLVMIPREHYRSSCLLLQTRYLSILCYNFGVETYDCKKYEQSSFWLSQSYDIGKMDMKYSIGKEMQAKVLRLLATAYFEWDCNLYLDKALKAINLANEENLHPAGFFLKVKILLKSGASDEDISSAVAEFQHHEMSLDFCLNTAKLLLEHGRESVGFDFLKSVAERFEASPDFGKVTLLYIEFLLQNKRELLAKQKVEEIIIGHYTGKQLLPETLNRLHIILWDRAAKHYEAKSYSEALNWYNYSVSFYTPGQIDQNLAKLQRNMASCYLHLKQIDKAKEAVKEAERCDPNSIFTQFSVYKIAVMEDDTDKAVEAIIEMGKLAEKPSQHEDKLIVDESMGTNLLSLAAQIALENDQQVVAVRALQYLSEHSQDCRQVFAALKCLVRLTLSKVEKEEKRDKDIKSMLTYLTLAHQRLAEPFTEENLTRDIRTSEAHWFRKVAWNLAVQFKDCPEKMRDFFVLSFKLSQFCPSDKAVLIAQKTCLLMAAAIDLELGRQEATPGEQVEFLNQALQHLQACKEIWKVLKLTALAMEPPARYPVLCKKALKSALNLYRKQTTIDAVKFRVVTQRWRSFG
;
A
#
# COMPACT_ATOMS: atom_id res chain seq x y z
N MET A 1 28.00 -22.22 32.06
CA MET A 1 27.94 -22.05 30.62
C MET A 1 26.50 -21.96 30.08
N VAL A 2 25.50 -22.59 30.67
CA VAL A 2 24.09 -22.60 30.22
C VAL A 2 23.42 -21.23 30.40
N GLY A 3 23.60 -20.56 31.55
CA GLY A 3 23.00 -19.24 31.81
C GLY A 3 23.43 -18.13 30.84
N GLY A 4 24.66 -18.18 30.30
CA GLY A 4 25.15 -17.21 29.33
C GLY A 4 24.47 -17.37 27.95
N ARG A 5 24.07 -18.58 27.57
CA ARG A 5 23.37 -18.85 26.30
C ARG A 5 21.91 -18.43 26.32
N LEU A 6 21.22 -18.60 27.45
CA LEU A 6 19.84 -18.14 27.63
C LEU A 6 19.74 -16.60 27.63
N ALA A 7 20.71 -15.91 28.28
CA ALA A 7 20.79 -14.46 28.22
C ALA A 7 21.04 -13.95 26.78
N ALA A 8 21.90 -14.61 26.02
CA ALA A 8 22.15 -14.29 24.61
C ALA A 8 20.90 -14.49 23.74
N VAL A 9 20.11 -15.55 23.96
CA VAL A 9 18.83 -15.76 23.26
C VAL A 9 17.86 -14.64 23.59
N GLY A 10 17.75 -14.22 24.85
CA GLY A 10 16.89 -13.13 25.28
C GLY A 10 17.25 -11.78 24.65
N GLU A 11 18.56 -11.52 24.45
CA GLU A 11 19.04 -10.31 23.77
C GLU A 11 18.77 -10.34 22.26
N LEU A 12 19.07 -11.44 21.59
CA LEU A 12 18.79 -11.63 20.16
C LEU A 12 17.29 -11.54 19.86
N LEU A 13 16.45 -12.05 20.75
CA LEU A 13 15.00 -12.00 20.65
C LEU A 13 14.49 -10.56 20.74
N ARG A 14 15.00 -9.78 21.70
CA ARG A 14 14.66 -8.36 21.85
C ARG A 14 15.16 -7.52 20.67
N GLU A 15 16.33 -7.82 20.13
CA GLU A 15 16.86 -7.16 18.94
C GLU A 15 15.99 -7.46 17.72
N LEU A 16 15.66 -8.73 17.48
CA LEU A 16 14.84 -9.14 16.33
C LEU A 16 13.46 -8.49 16.34
N LEU A 17 12.79 -8.43 17.49
CA LEU A 17 11.44 -7.86 17.61
C LEU A 17 11.40 -6.34 17.35
N ARG A 18 12.56 -5.66 17.45
CA ARG A 18 12.71 -4.21 17.18
C ARG A 18 13.19 -3.91 15.76
N GLN A 19 13.60 -4.92 14.99
CA GLN A 19 14.20 -4.72 13.67
C GLN A 19 13.15 -4.63 12.56
N GLU A 20 13.39 -3.72 11.62
CA GLU A 20 12.57 -3.54 10.41
C GLU A 20 13.37 -3.84 9.13
N ALA A 21 14.70 -3.83 9.17
CA ALA A 21 15.56 -4.03 8.00
C ALA A 21 15.65 -5.53 7.60
N PRO A 22 15.18 -5.95 6.39
CA PRO A 22 15.12 -7.35 5.97
C PRO A 22 16.46 -8.13 6.06
N PRO A 23 17.62 -7.59 5.67
CA PRO A 23 18.88 -8.34 5.74
C PRO A 23 19.33 -8.61 7.19
N ARG A 24 19.04 -7.69 8.12
CA ARG A 24 19.37 -7.88 9.53
C ARG A 24 18.44 -8.90 10.21
N ILE A 25 17.14 -8.90 9.83
CA ILE A 25 16.18 -9.91 10.28
C ILE A 25 16.63 -11.30 9.85
N ALA A 26 17.10 -11.47 8.61
CA ALA A 26 17.60 -12.75 8.12
C ALA A 26 18.80 -13.26 8.93
N ALA A 27 19.78 -12.41 9.21
CA ALA A 27 20.95 -12.76 9.99
C ALA A 27 20.59 -13.14 11.45
N LEU A 28 19.75 -12.34 12.11
CA LEU A 28 19.29 -12.62 13.48
C LEU A 28 18.43 -13.89 13.57
N THR A 29 17.63 -14.18 12.55
CA THR A 29 16.84 -15.41 12.46
C THR A 29 17.73 -16.64 12.40
N GLU A 30 18.79 -16.60 11.61
CA GLU A 30 19.75 -17.70 11.48
C GLU A 30 20.52 -17.91 12.78
N GLU A 31 21.00 -16.83 13.39
CA GLU A 31 21.72 -16.88 14.65
C GLU A 31 20.85 -17.43 15.79
N LEU A 32 19.61 -16.94 15.91
CA LEU A 32 18.63 -17.45 16.86
C LEU A 32 18.31 -18.93 16.65
N PHE A 33 18.16 -19.36 15.40
CA PHE A 33 17.88 -20.75 15.05
C PHE A 33 19.02 -21.68 15.49
N GLN A 34 20.27 -21.30 15.26
CA GLN A 34 21.47 -22.06 15.65
C GLN A 34 21.60 -22.15 17.18
N VAL A 35 21.46 -21.01 17.87
CA VAL A 35 21.60 -20.97 19.34
C VAL A 35 20.46 -21.72 20.03
N ALA A 36 19.21 -21.53 19.58
CA ALA A 36 18.06 -22.24 20.15
C ALA A 36 18.09 -23.74 19.87
N GLY A 37 18.60 -24.17 18.72
CA GLY A 37 18.82 -25.58 18.39
C GLY A 37 19.81 -26.29 19.31
N ALA A 38 20.80 -25.57 19.84
CA ALA A 38 21.84 -26.07 20.71
C ALA A 38 21.48 -26.06 22.21
N LEU A 39 20.28 -25.59 22.61
CA LEU A 39 19.83 -25.58 24.00
C LEU A 39 19.24 -26.93 24.37
N CYS A 40 19.74 -27.55 25.47
CA CYS A 40 19.26 -28.85 25.97
C CYS A 40 18.36 -28.73 27.20
N GLU A 41 18.57 -27.76 28.08
CA GLU A 41 17.79 -27.55 29.32
C GLU A 41 17.74 -26.07 29.71
N ALA A 42 16.68 -25.64 30.39
CA ALA A 42 16.52 -24.27 30.90
C ALA A 42 16.56 -24.30 32.45
N ASP A 43 17.67 -23.84 32.99
CA ASP A 43 17.78 -23.52 34.42
C ASP A 43 17.75 -21.98 34.60
N GLY A 44 16.63 -21.48 35.18
CA GLY A 44 16.51 -20.09 35.67
C GLY A 44 15.79 -19.13 34.75
N SER A 45 14.99 -18.23 35.29
CA SER A 45 14.21 -17.16 34.65
C SER A 45 13.32 -17.56 33.48
N ALA A 46 12.47 -18.55 33.65
CA ALA A 46 11.60 -19.13 32.63
C ALA A 46 10.50 -18.16 32.13
N ALA A 47 9.99 -17.26 32.97
CA ALA A 47 8.82 -16.43 32.65
C ALA A 47 9.09 -15.37 31.57
N GLU A 48 10.23 -14.66 31.63
CA GLU A 48 10.57 -13.63 30.64
C GLU A 48 10.90 -14.24 29.27
N LEU A 49 11.50 -15.43 29.25
CA LEU A 49 11.80 -16.15 28.01
C LEU A 49 10.53 -16.73 27.38
N GLU A 50 9.57 -17.21 28.17
CA GLU A 50 8.29 -17.69 27.67
C GLU A 50 7.50 -16.55 27.03
N GLU A 51 7.42 -15.38 27.67
CA GLU A 51 6.74 -14.20 27.12
C GLU A 51 7.40 -13.72 25.82
N GLY A 52 8.72 -13.68 25.79
CA GLY A 52 9.48 -13.36 24.58
C GLY A 52 9.26 -14.36 23.45
N ALA A 53 9.20 -15.65 23.75
CA ALA A 53 8.93 -16.70 22.78
C ALA A 53 7.49 -16.62 22.22
N ILE A 54 6.50 -16.33 23.05
CA ILE A 54 5.12 -16.08 22.60
C ILE A 54 5.04 -14.83 21.71
N SER A 55 5.73 -13.78 22.09
CA SER A 55 5.81 -12.55 21.29
C SER A 55 6.45 -12.81 19.92
N LEU A 56 7.53 -13.60 19.86
CA LEU A 56 8.16 -14.03 18.61
C LEU A 56 7.22 -14.85 17.74
N TRP A 57 6.48 -15.75 18.33
CA TRP A 57 5.48 -16.56 17.64
C TRP A 57 4.41 -15.67 16.99
N ASN A 58 3.84 -14.75 17.77
CA ASN A 58 2.81 -13.84 17.30
C ASN A 58 3.36 -12.94 16.18
N TRP A 59 4.59 -12.44 16.32
CA TRP A 59 5.26 -11.67 15.30
C TRP A 59 5.46 -12.45 13.99
N ALA A 60 5.92 -13.72 14.08
CA ALA A 60 6.09 -14.59 12.92
C ALA A 60 4.76 -14.99 12.23
N VAL A 61 3.62 -14.94 12.96
CA VAL A 61 2.29 -15.22 12.42
C VAL A 61 1.65 -13.96 11.80
N THR A 62 1.82 -12.79 12.41
CA THR A 62 1.12 -11.54 12.01
C THR A 62 1.76 -10.81 10.84
N LYS A 63 3.08 -10.94 10.60
CA LYS A 63 3.73 -10.33 9.43
C LYS A 63 3.44 -11.13 8.14
N HIS A 64 2.18 -11.14 7.74
CA HIS A 64 1.69 -11.88 6.57
C HIS A 64 1.79 -11.12 5.23
N THR A 65 2.02 -9.83 5.24
CA THR A 65 1.93 -9.01 4.04
C THR A 65 3.30 -8.57 3.55
N GLY A 66 3.81 -9.33 2.57
CA GLY A 66 4.79 -8.85 1.60
C GLY A 66 6.24 -8.86 2.06
N SER A 67 7.08 -9.55 1.31
CA SER A 67 8.52 -9.32 1.05
C SER A 67 9.54 -9.23 2.21
N VAL A 68 9.14 -9.21 3.48
CA VAL A 68 10.10 -9.00 4.59
C VAL A 68 10.72 -10.30 5.10
N ILE A 69 9.99 -11.42 5.05
CA ILE A 69 10.43 -12.72 5.61
C ILE A 69 10.07 -13.86 4.64
N SER A 70 11.04 -14.73 4.31
CA SER A 70 10.78 -15.94 3.52
C SER A 70 10.04 -17.01 4.34
N ASP A 71 9.42 -17.98 3.67
CA ASP A 71 8.73 -19.10 4.34
C ASP A 71 9.69 -19.93 5.19
N GLU A 72 10.93 -20.09 4.75
CA GLU A 72 11.98 -20.76 5.53
C GLU A 72 12.35 -19.98 6.80
N GLN A 73 12.51 -18.68 6.70
CA GLN A 73 12.76 -17.82 7.87
C GLN A 73 11.60 -17.87 8.87
N ARG A 74 10.37 -17.88 8.37
CA ARG A 74 9.17 -18.02 9.20
C ARG A 74 9.13 -19.36 9.92
N ALA A 75 9.49 -20.45 9.25
CA ALA A 75 9.57 -21.77 9.88
C ALA A 75 10.66 -21.81 10.96
N LYS A 76 11.83 -21.22 10.72
CA LYS A 76 12.91 -21.09 11.71
C LYS A 76 12.48 -20.29 12.94
N LEU A 77 11.78 -19.19 12.76
CA LEU A 77 11.26 -18.37 13.87
C LEU A 77 10.21 -19.12 14.68
N ARG A 78 9.28 -19.84 14.04
CA ARG A 78 8.31 -20.71 14.72
C ARG A 78 8.99 -21.85 15.47
N PHE A 79 10.03 -22.43 14.89
CA PHE A 79 10.87 -23.43 15.54
C PHE A 79 11.46 -22.87 16.82
N VAL A 80 12.13 -21.74 16.79
CA VAL A 80 12.74 -21.08 17.93
C VAL A 80 11.70 -20.82 19.01
N ALA A 81 10.60 -20.18 18.66
CA ALA A 81 9.54 -19.84 19.60
C ALA A 81 8.93 -21.09 20.26
N CYS A 82 8.60 -22.12 19.49
CA CYS A 82 8.05 -23.36 19.99
C CYS A 82 9.03 -24.09 20.91
N ARG A 83 10.32 -24.17 20.53
CA ARG A 83 11.36 -24.83 21.36
C ARG A 83 11.59 -24.11 22.68
N LEU A 84 11.61 -22.78 22.68
CA LEU A 84 11.76 -22.00 23.92
C LEU A 84 10.58 -22.20 24.86
N VAL A 85 9.34 -22.21 24.34
CA VAL A 85 8.13 -22.51 25.16
C VAL A 85 8.21 -23.92 25.75
N CYS A 86 8.66 -24.91 24.96
CA CYS A 86 8.84 -26.27 25.46
C CYS A 86 9.92 -26.40 26.58
N LEU A 87 10.99 -25.62 26.48
CA LEU A 87 12.06 -25.57 27.48
C LEU A 87 11.63 -24.87 28.79
N CYS A 88 10.64 -23.98 28.71
CA CYS A 88 10.10 -23.29 29.91
C CYS A 88 8.95 -24.05 30.61
N GLU A 89 8.59 -25.24 30.13
CA GLU A 89 7.47 -26.05 30.69
C GLU A 89 7.78 -26.53 32.10
N GLY A 90 6.88 -26.17 33.03
CA GLY A 90 6.95 -26.69 34.42
C GLY A 90 6.44 -28.13 34.52
N SER A 91 6.61 -28.75 35.71
CA SER A 91 6.22 -30.16 35.99
C SER A 91 4.71 -30.43 35.91
N ASP A 92 3.86 -29.43 36.16
CA ASP A 92 2.38 -29.52 36.04
C ASP A 92 1.81 -28.24 35.39
N PRO A 93 1.89 -28.10 34.07
CA PRO A 93 1.43 -26.92 33.38
C PRO A 93 -0.10 -26.80 33.40
N PRO A 94 -0.67 -25.58 33.48
CA PRO A 94 -2.11 -25.35 33.37
C PRO A 94 -2.63 -25.76 31.99
N GLU A 95 -3.92 -26.07 31.88
CA GLU A 95 -4.57 -26.53 30.65
C GLU A 95 -4.30 -25.60 29.46
N GLY A 96 -4.42 -24.29 29.69
CA GLY A 96 -4.19 -23.28 28.64
C GLY A 96 -2.78 -23.31 28.06
N THR A 97 -1.76 -23.61 28.87
CA THR A 97 -0.36 -23.79 28.44
C THR A 97 -0.20 -25.04 27.58
N ILE A 98 -0.82 -26.18 28.01
CA ILE A 98 -0.78 -27.42 27.22
C ILE A 98 -1.45 -27.22 25.85
N ARG A 99 -2.63 -26.59 25.78
CA ARG A 99 -3.35 -26.31 24.54
C ARG A 99 -2.53 -25.40 23.60
N ARG A 100 -1.86 -24.39 24.16
CA ARG A 100 -0.95 -23.52 23.41
C ARG A 100 0.21 -24.30 22.83
N GLN A 101 0.82 -25.17 23.60
CA GLN A 101 1.93 -26.01 23.17
C GLN A 101 1.52 -26.98 22.05
N ILE A 102 0.35 -27.62 22.16
CA ILE A 102 -0.21 -28.45 21.08
C ILE A 102 -0.31 -27.63 19.78
N LEU A 103 -0.92 -26.44 19.87
CA LEU A 103 -1.12 -25.59 18.68
C LEU A 103 0.20 -25.14 18.05
N MET A 104 1.15 -24.68 18.88
CA MET A 104 2.45 -24.21 18.40
C MET A 104 3.26 -25.36 17.80
N SER A 105 3.35 -26.50 18.47
CA SER A 105 4.09 -27.66 17.97
C SER A 105 3.50 -28.22 16.67
N MET A 106 2.18 -28.38 16.61
CA MET A 106 1.48 -28.84 15.42
C MET A 106 1.71 -27.91 14.23
N LYS A 107 1.59 -26.58 14.42
CA LYS A 107 1.80 -25.60 13.34
C LYS A 107 3.28 -25.46 12.93
N THR A 108 4.21 -25.69 13.86
CA THR A 108 5.64 -25.72 13.55
C THR A 108 5.98 -26.94 12.71
N GLY A 109 5.49 -28.13 13.10
CA GLY A 109 5.66 -29.36 12.33
C GLY A 109 5.11 -29.22 10.91
N LYS A 110 3.87 -28.73 10.76
CA LYS A 110 3.27 -28.50 9.43
C LYS A 110 4.09 -27.51 8.61
N GLY A 111 4.59 -26.43 9.22
CA GLY A 111 5.43 -25.44 8.53
C GLY A 111 6.72 -26.03 7.94
N TRP A 112 7.34 -27.02 8.60
CA TRP A 112 8.51 -27.72 8.08
C TRP A 112 8.17 -28.71 6.96
N ILE A 113 7.01 -29.37 7.04
CA ILE A 113 6.51 -30.23 5.96
C ILE A 113 6.27 -29.43 4.70
N ASP A 114 5.62 -28.25 4.82
CA ASP A 114 5.30 -27.38 3.68
C ASP A 114 6.55 -26.86 2.92
N ILE A 115 7.70 -26.82 3.60
CA ILE A 115 9.00 -26.42 3.00
C ILE A 115 9.81 -27.64 2.53
N GLY A 116 9.31 -28.85 2.71
CA GLY A 116 9.97 -30.08 2.30
C GLY A 116 11.08 -30.56 3.25
N LYS A 117 11.12 -30.09 4.51
CA LYS A 117 12.08 -30.50 5.56
C LYS A 117 11.37 -31.33 6.63
N ALA A 118 10.88 -32.50 6.21
CA ALA A 118 10.06 -33.38 7.06
C ALA A 118 10.81 -33.96 8.26
N ASP A 119 12.13 -34.10 8.16
CA ASP A 119 13.01 -34.52 9.28
C ASP A 119 12.93 -33.58 10.51
N LEU A 120 12.79 -32.28 10.29
CA LEU A 120 12.64 -31.30 11.36
C LEU A 120 11.21 -31.25 11.92
N ALA A 121 10.23 -31.75 11.20
CA ALA A 121 8.82 -31.74 11.61
C ALA A 121 8.53 -32.79 12.67
N ASP A 122 9.12 -33.98 12.59
CA ASP A 122 8.80 -35.14 13.41
C ASP A 122 8.91 -34.89 14.91
N GLY A 123 9.99 -34.23 15.35
CA GLY A 123 10.18 -33.90 16.76
C GLY A 123 9.06 -33.01 17.35
N PHE A 124 8.57 -32.04 16.56
CA PHE A 124 7.47 -31.17 17.01
C PHE A 124 6.11 -31.87 16.97
N LEU A 125 5.89 -32.74 16.01
CA LEU A 125 4.66 -33.53 15.95
C LEU A 125 4.61 -34.55 17.11
N GLU A 126 5.76 -35.06 17.54
CA GLU A 126 5.87 -35.92 18.74
C GLU A 126 5.61 -35.13 20.02
N ILE A 127 6.15 -33.92 20.15
CA ILE A 127 5.83 -33.02 21.27
C ILE A 127 4.33 -32.72 21.32
N ALA A 128 3.70 -32.44 20.17
CA ALA A 128 2.27 -32.21 20.06
C ALA A 128 1.47 -33.45 20.54
N MET A 129 1.91 -34.66 20.14
CA MET A 129 1.29 -35.92 20.56
C MET A 129 1.37 -36.12 22.06
N ASN A 130 2.57 -35.97 22.65
CA ASN A 130 2.80 -36.10 24.08
C ASN A 130 1.99 -35.06 24.88
N SER A 131 1.88 -33.83 24.37
CA SER A 131 1.07 -32.80 25.02
C SER A 131 -0.43 -33.11 24.97
N ILE A 132 -0.91 -33.71 23.87
CA ILE A 132 -2.29 -34.21 23.78
C ILE A 132 -2.54 -35.32 24.82
N GLU A 133 -1.61 -36.25 25.01
CA GLU A 133 -1.72 -37.30 26.01
C GLU A 133 -1.75 -36.74 27.45
N LYS A 134 -0.91 -35.74 27.74
CA LYS A 134 -0.93 -34.99 29.00
C LYS A 134 -2.28 -34.31 29.23
N LEU A 135 -2.82 -33.67 28.20
CA LEU A 135 -4.13 -33.00 28.27
C LEU A 135 -5.26 -34.00 28.51
N TYR A 136 -5.23 -35.16 27.85
CA TYR A 136 -6.18 -36.24 28.11
C TYR A 136 -6.11 -36.76 29.56
N ALA A 137 -4.89 -36.93 30.08
CA ALA A 137 -4.68 -37.37 31.46
C ALA A 137 -5.20 -36.35 32.47
N LYS A 138 -5.02 -35.05 32.19
CA LYS A 138 -5.51 -33.96 33.06
C LYS A 138 -7.04 -33.85 33.04
N LEU A 139 -7.67 -33.85 31.86
CA LEU A 139 -9.12 -33.84 31.71
C LEU A 139 -9.83 -35.09 32.32
N ARG A 140 -9.11 -36.19 32.50
CA ARG A 140 -9.63 -37.36 33.20
C ARG A 140 -9.64 -37.20 34.73
N LYS A 141 -8.74 -36.36 35.28
CA LYS A 141 -8.63 -36.15 36.75
C LYS A 141 -9.62 -35.09 37.25
N GLU A 142 -10.01 -34.14 36.39
CA GLU A 142 -10.84 -32.98 36.76
C GLU A 142 -12.37 -33.23 36.59
N GLY A 143 -12.81 -34.45 36.43
CA GLY A 143 -14.17 -34.85 36.05
C GLY A 143 -15.27 -34.58 37.08
N ASP A 144 -15.94 -33.42 37.02
CA ASP A 144 -17.16 -33.12 37.76
C ASP A 144 -18.25 -32.34 36.98
N GLY A 145 -18.31 -32.47 35.63
CA GLY A 145 -19.36 -31.87 34.81
C GLY A 145 -19.52 -32.59 33.47
N GLU A 146 -20.53 -33.48 33.32
CA GLU A 146 -20.64 -34.37 32.14
C GLU A 146 -20.75 -33.66 30.78
N ALA A 147 -21.38 -32.50 30.68
CA ALA A 147 -21.61 -31.80 29.37
C ALA A 147 -20.36 -31.07 28.82
N ASP A 148 -19.61 -30.35 29.65
CA ASP A 148 -18.42 -29.62 29.26
C ASP A 148 -17.24 -30.53 28.90
N ILE A 149 -17.14 -31.69 29.59
CA ILE A 149 -16.11 -32.71 29.36
C ILE A 149 -16.27 -33.33 27.96
N HIS A 150 -17.51 -33.56 27.50
CA HIS A 150 -17.75 -34.10 26.14
C HIS A 150 -17.29 -33.16 25.04
N VAL A 151 -17.52 -31.86 25.18
CA VAL A 151 -17.06 -30.83 24.22
C VAL A 151 -15.53 -30.72 24.21
N CYS A 152 -14.93 -30.69 25.40
CA CYS A 152 -13.46 -30.61 25.50
C CYS A 152 -12.77 -31.87 24.94
N LYS A 153 -13.34 -33.08 25.14
CA LYS A 153 -12.83 -34.32 24.55
C LYS A 153 -12.90 -34.31 23.02
N ALA A 154 -14.01 -33.84 22.45
CA ALA A 154 -14.17 -33.75 21.00
C ALA A 154 -13.14 -32.82 20.33
N ASP A 155 -12.77 -31.71 20.98
CA ASP A 155 -11.75 -30.79 20.46
C ASP A 155 -10.34 -31.38 20.53
N VAL A 156 -10.03 -32.10 21.63
CA VAL A 156 -8.73 -32.80 21.75
C VAL A 156 -8.62 -33.94 20.72
N GLU A 157 -9.72 -34.65 20.43
CA GLU A 157 -9.76 -35.68 19.38
C GLU A 157 -9.54 -35.07 17.98
N LYS A 158 -10.09 -33.89 17.71
CA LYS A 158 -9.83 -33.16 16.44
C LYS A 158 -8.34 -32.78 16.26
N ASP A 159 -7.71 -32.34 17.37
CA ASP A 159 -6.29 -31.97 17.30
C ASP A 159 -5.40 -33.22 17.20
N LEU A 160 -5.73 -34.32 17.88
CA LEU A 160 -5.07 -35.61 17.73
C LEU A 160 -5.13 -36.11 16.29
N PHE A 161 -6.30 -36.00 15.66
CA PHE A 161 -6.46 -36.37 14.26
C PHE A 161 -5.55 -35.54 13.31
N LYS A 162 -5.49 -34.21 13.53
CA LYS A 162 -4.59 -33.33 12.72
C LYS A 162 -3.12 -33.71 12.90
N VAL A 163 -2.69 -33.98 14.13
CA VAL A 163 -1.31 -34.39 14.42
C VAL A 163 -0.96 -35.68 13.72
N LEU A 164 -1.84 -36.70 13.83
CA LEU A 164 -1.65 -37.98 13.12
C LEU A 164 -1.61 -37.81 11.62
N SER A 165 -2.44 -36.94 11.06
CA SER A 165 -2.44 -36.63 9.63
C SER A 165 -1.10 -36.03 9.20
N TYR A 166 -0.56 -35.07 9.96
CA TYR A 166 0.74 -34.45 9.65
C TYR A 166 1.91 -35.42 9.87
N GLN A 167 1.82 -36.32 10.87
CA GLN A 167 2.82 -37.39 11.05
C GLN A 167 2.84 -38.34 9.85
N ALA A 168 1.67 -38.69 9.31
CA ALA A 168 1.58 -39.49 8.11
C ALA A 168 2.20 -38.77 6.89
N GLU A 169 1.92 -37.49 6.70
CA GLU A 169 2.49 -36.64 5.63
C GLU A 169 4.01 -36.55 5.77
N SER A 170 4.53 -36.34 6.98
CA SER A 170 5.95 -36.32 7.27
C SER A 170 6.61 -37.68 6.98
N ALA A 171 6.01 -38.77 7.41
CA ALA A 171 6.52 -40.12 7.17
C ALA A 171 6.56 -40.47 5.67
N VAL A 172 5.54 -40.07 4.88
CA VAL A 172 5.54 -40.23 3.41
C VAL A 172 6.69 -39.45 2.77
N ALA A 173 6.89 -38.19 3.19
CA ALA A 173 7.97 -37.36 2.66
C ALA A 173 9.37 -37.92 2.97
N GLN A 174 9.50 -38.67 4.05
CA GLN A 174 10.73 -39.36 4.44
C GLN A 174 10.88 -40.79 3.85
N GLY A 175 9.84 -41.30 3.18
CA GLY A 175 9.82 -42.65 2.65
C GLY A 175 9.52 -43.75 3.67
N ASP A 176 9.09 -43.39 4.89
CA ASP A 176 8.67 -44.36 5.94
C ASP A 176 7.18 -44.70 5.78
N PHE A 177 6.91 -45.53 4.79
CA PHE A 177 5.54 -45.95 4.48
C PHE A 177 4.88 -46.82 5.56
N GLN A 178 5.67 -47.49 6.40
CA GLN A 178 5.13 -48.27 7.52
C GLN A 178 4.55 -47.37 8.59
N LYS A 179 5.29 -46.34 9.01
CA LYS A 179 4.81 -45.33 9.99
C LYS A 179 3.60 -44.57 9.41
N ALA A 180 3.68 -44.16 8.14
CA ALA A 180 2.58 -43.48 7.45
C ALA A 180 1.28 -44.30 7.47
N THR A 181 1.34 -45.59 7.13
CA THR A 181 0.20 -46.51 7.11
C THR A 181 -0.40 -46.66 8.51
N GLN A 182 0.43 -46.77 9.56
CA GLN A 182 -0.04 -46.83 10.94
C GLN A 182 -0.78 -45.57 11.37
N CYS A 183 -0.24 -44.39 11.03
CA CYS A 183 -0.89 -43.12 11.34
C CYS A 183 -2.22 -42.97 10.62
N VAL A 184 -2.30 -43.33 9.33
CA VAL A 184 -3.52 -43.31 8.53
C VAL A 184 -4.56 -44.28 9.10
N GLN A 185 -4.16 -45.49 9.52
CA GLN A 185 -5.07 -46.44 10.12
C GLN A 185 -5.66 -45.92 11.46
N ARG A 186 -4.82 -45.27 12.28
CA ARG A 186 -5.29 -44.60 13.51
C ARG A 186 -6.26 -43.45 13.21
N CYS A 187 -5.99 -42.68 12.21
CA CYS A 187 -6.91 -41.63 11.73
C CYS A 187 -8.26 -42.22 11.28
N LYS A 188 -8.24 -43.35 10.57
CA LYS A 188 -9.43 -44.07 10.13
C LYS A 188 -10.26 -44.55 11.32
N ASP A 189 -9.61 -45.17 12.32
CA ASP A 189 -10.27 -45.67 13.49
C ASP A 189 -10.91 -44.55 14.31
N MET A 190 -10.30 -43.36 14.31
CA MET A 190 -10.87 -42.16 14.94
C MET A 190 -12.06 -41.60 14.18
N LEU A 191 -12.01 -41.55 12.85
CA LEU A 191 -13.14 -41.09 12.03
C LEU A 191 -14.40 -41.92 12.26
N MET A 192 -14.27 -43.21 12.52
CA MET A 192 -15.41 -44.08 12.83
C MET A 192 -16.07 -43.74 14.19
N ARG A 193 -15.37 -43.02 15.09
CA ARG A 193 -15.85 -42.66 16.44
C ARG A 193 -16.24 -41.19 16.58
N LEU A 194 -15.74 -40.30 15.69
CA LEU A 194 -16.03 -38.87 15.73
C LEU A 194 -17.49 -38.59 15.34
N PRO A 195 -18.15 -37.61 15.97
CA PRO A 195 -19.49 -37.18 15.60
C PRO A 195 -19.51 -36.65 14.16
N ARG A 196 -20.68 -36.72 13.48
CA ARG A 196 -20.89 -36.32 12.07
C ARG A 196 -20.51 -34.88 11.70
N GLU A 197 -20.21 -34.05 12.69
CA GLU A 197 -19.84 -32.64 12.54
C GLU A 197 -18.34 -32.40 12.29
N VAL A 198 -17.54 -33.46 12.15
CA VAL A 198 -16.10 -33.32 11.83
C VAL A 198 -15.93 -32.59 10.50
N SER A 199 -15.23 -31.46 10.52
CA SER A 199 -15.06 -30.61 9.35
C SER A 199 -14.48 -31.42 8.18
N PHE A 200 -15.06 -31.28 7.00
CA PHE A 200 -14.64 -31.92 5.74
C PHE A 200 -13.12 -31.84 5.48
N ARG A 201 -12.47 -30.82 6.02
CA ARG A 201 -11.02 -30.61 5.91
C ARG A 201 -10.18 -31.74 6.55
N VAL A 202 -10.72 -32.40 7.58
CA VAL A 202 -10.08 -33.51 8.29
C VAL A 202 -10.18 -34.79 7.46
N VAL A 203 -11.34 -35.00 6.86
CA VAL A 203 -11.58 -36.13 5.92
C VAL A 203 -10.71 -35.98 4.68
N TYR A 204 -10.57 -34.76 4.16
CA TYR A 204 -9.71 -34.43 3.03
C TYR A 204 -8.25 -34.82 3.27
N THR A 205 -7.66 -34.42 4.40
CA THR A 205 -6.26 -34.70 4.71
C THR A 205 -5.96 -36.21 4.73
N VAL A 206 -6.89 -37.02 5.27
CA VAL A 206 -6.71 -38.50 5.31
C VAL A 206 -6.79 -39.11 3.92
N LEU A 207 -7.72 -38.64 3.10
CA LEU A 207 -7.88 -39.13 1.74
C LEU A 207 -6.71 -38.71 0.82
N GLU A 208 -6.23 -37.47 0.99
CA GLU A 208 -5.03 -36.96 0.32
C GLU A 208 -3.81 -37.81 0.65
N LEU A 209 -3.60 -38.12 1.95
CA LEU A 209 -2.54 -39.01 2.42
C LEU A 209 -2.70 -40.44 1.93
N SER A 210 -3.94 -40.98 1.93
CA SER A 210 -4.19 -42.33 1.40
C SER A 210 -3.91 -42.37 -0.11
N ALA A 211 -4.25 -41.35 -0.87
CA ALA A 211 -3.94 -41.24 -2.28
C ALA A 211 -2.42 -41.17 -2.54
N TRP A 212 -1.71 -40.40 -1.70
CA TRP A 212 -0.25 -40.29 -1.75
C TRP A 212 0.45 -41.61 -1.47
N LEU A 213 0.06 -42.32 -0.41
CA LEU A 213 0.60 -43.62 -0.06
C LEU A 213 0.40 -44.68 -1.14
N LEU A 214 -0.67 -44.57 -1.95
CA LEU A 214 -0.96 -45.50 -3.05
C LEU A 214 -0.20 -45.16 -4.35
N VAL A 215 0.24 -43.91 -4.53
CA VAL A 215 0.84 -43.45 -5.79
C VAL A 215 2.39 -43.52 -5.76
N GLU A 216 3.04 -43.35 -4.60
CA GLU A 216 4.51 -43.28 -4.51
C GLU A 216 5.27 -44.59 -4.65
N PRO A 217 4.89 -45.72 -4.01
CA PRO A 217 5.72 -46.93 -4.04
C PRO A 217 5.52 -47.83 -5.27
N PHE A 218 4.50 -47.58 -6.11
CA PHE A 218 4.18 -48.47 -7.19
C PHE A 218 4.44 -47.84 -8.56
N ASN A 219 5.36 -48.49 -9.32
CA ASN A 219 5.37 -48.32 -10.75
C ASN A 219 3.94 -48.56 -11.25
N PHE A 220 3.43 -47.66 -12.04
CA PHE A 220 2.03 -47.52 -12.53
C PHE A 220 1.43 -48.80 -13.17
N MET A 221 2.22 -49.86 -13.33
CA MET A 221 1.81 -51.17 -13.84
C MET A 221 0.99 -52.01 -12.84
N HIS A 222 0.94 -51.62 -11.52
CA HIS A 222 0.19 -52.37 -10.50
C HIS A 222 -1.10 -51.68 -10.05
N LEU A 223 -1.49 -50.55 -10.68
CA LEU A 223 -2.74 -49.83 -10.33
C LEU A 223 -4.00 -50.62 -10.68
N GLU A 224 -3.92 -51.56 -11.61
CA GLU A 224 -5.04 -52.50 -11.93
C GLU A 224 -5.47 -53.34 -10.74
N ASN A 225 -4.54 -53.64 -9.80
CA ASN A 225 -4.84 -54.49 -8.66
C ASN A 225 -4.98 -53.72 -7.31
N SER A 226 -4.49 -52.50 -7.20
CA SER A 226 -4.44 -51.77 -5.89
C SER A 226 -5.38 -50.58 -5.77
N GLY A 227 -5.89 -50.03 -6.89
CA GLY A 227 -6.93 -48.98 -6.86
C GLY A 227 -8.29 -49.47 -6.37
N TRP A 228 -8.59 -50.75 -6.57
CA TRP A 228 -9.82 -51.42 -6.14
C TRP A 228 -10.02 -51.47 -4.60
N PRO A 229 -9.01 -51.74 -3.76
CA PRO A 229 -9.17 -51.75 -2.33
C PRO A 229 -9.57 -50.38 -1.74
N VAL A 230 -9.11 -49.26 -2.31
CA VAL A 230 -9.46 -47.90 -1.82
C VAL A 230 -10.88 -47.53 -2.19
N LEU A 231 -11.29 -47.87 -3.42
CA LEU A 231 -12.65 -47.63 -3.86
C LEU A 231 -13.65 -48.55 -3.11
N ASN A 232 -13.31 -49.81 -2.90
CA ASN A 232 -14.10 -50.72 -2.09
C ASN A 232 -14.12 -50.29 -0.60
N TRP A 233 -13.04 -49.68 -0.12
CA TRP A 233 -12.99 -49.15 1.23
C TRP A 233 -13.84 -47.89 1.36
N LEU A 234 -13.79 -46.93 0.42
CA LEU A 234 -14.68 -45.75 0.40
C LEU A 234 -16.16 -46.14 0.34
N THR A 235 -16.50 -47.18 -0.46
CA THR A 235 -17.88 -47.71 -0.54
C THR A 235 -18.29 -48.45 0.72
N SER A 236 -17.36 -49.07 1.47
CA SER A 236 -17.64 -49.76 2.72
C SER A 236 -17.95 -48.82 3.91
N LEU A 237 -17.57 -47.58 3.82
CA LEU A 237 -17.77 -46.58 4.88
C LEU A 237 -19.22 -46.06 5.04
N ARG A 238 -20.17 -46.56 4.23
CA ARG A 238 -21.61 -46.21 4.29
C ARG A 238 -21.89 -44.70 4.44
N PHE A 239 -21.16 -43.86 3.71
CA PHE A 239 -21.46 -42.45 3.67
C PHE A 239 -22.77 -42.21 2.87
N PRO A 240 -23.56 -41.19 3.24
CA PRO A 240 -24.65 -40.74 2.36
C PRO A 240 -24.09 -40.39 0.98
N ALA A 241 -24.86 -40.64 -0.08
CA ALA A 241 -24.42 -40.45 -1.47
C ALA A 241 -23.82 -39.07 -1.75
N GLU A 242 -24.38 -38.02 -1.14
CA GLU A 242 -23.89 -36.63 -1.21
C GLU A 242 -22.48 -36.44 -0.61
N GLN A 243 -22.12 -37.24 0.40
CA GLN A 243 -20.79 -37.20 0.99
C GLN A 243 -19.76 -38.01 0.20
N CYS A 244 -20.18 -39.10 -0.47
CA CYS A 244 -19.32 -39.84 -1.39
C CYS A 244 -18.90 -38.97 -2.59
N ASP A 245 -19.82 -38.21 -3.16
CA ASP A 245 -19.53 -37.28 -4.27
C ASP A 245 -18.47 -36.24 -3.85
N LEU A 246 -18.59 -35.70 -2.65
CA LEU A 246 -17.63 -34.73 -2.13
C LEU A 246 -16.26 -35.34 -1.84
N ILE A 247 -16.20 -36.55 -1.30
CA ILE A 247 -14.97 -37.31 -1.05
C ILE A 247 -14.24 -37.61 -2.37
N LEU A 248 -14.97 -37.95 -3.43
CA LEU A 248 -14.43 -38.20 -4.75
C LEU A 248 -13.89 -36.92 -5.41
N VAL A 249 -14.56 -35.78 -5.25
CA VAL A 249 -14.07 -34.47 -5.70
C VAL A 249 -12.78 -34.10 -4.98
N MET A 250 -12.69 -34.35 -3.67
CA MET A 250 -11.50 -34.07 -2.88
C MET A 250 -10.31 -34.96 -3.24
N PHE A 251 -10.55 -36.24 -3.52
CA PHE A 251 -9.55 -37.18 -4.00
C PHE A 251 -8.98 -36.76 -5.37
N ASN A 252 -9.84 -36.23 -6.23
CA ASN A 252 -9.44 -35.70 -7.54
C ASN A 252 -8.60 -34.42 -7.43
N THR A 253 -8.90 -33.54 -6.48
CA THR A 253 -8.10 -32.32 -6.26
C THR A 253 -6.69 -32.69 -5.80
N ALA A 254 -6.55 -33.68 -4.91
CA ALA A 254 -5.26 -34.17 -4.47
C ALA A 254 -4.44 -34.84 -5.57
N LEU A 255 -5.09 -35.62 -6.45
CA LEU A 255 -4.46 -36.19 -7.66
C LEU A 255 -4.02 -35.10 -8.64
N SER A 256 -4.80 -34.02 -8.78
CA SER A 256 -4.49 -32.90 -9.64
C SER A 256 -3.27 -32.12 -9.17
N ASP A 257 -3.10 -31.93 -7.88
CA ASP A 257 -1.92 -31.25 -7.31
C ASP A 257 -0.63 -32.02 -7.60
N LYS A 258 -0.69 -33.35 -7.62
CA LYS A 258 0.46 -34.17 -7.99
C LYS A 258 0.75 -34.16 -9.49
N VAL A 259 -0.26 -34.08 -10.34
CA VAL A 259 -0.09 -33.93 -11.80
C VAL A 259 0.57 -32.62 -12.17
N ARG A 260 0.45 -31.57 -11.34
CA ARG A 260 1.14 -30.30 -11.54
C ARG A 260 2.66 -30.41 -11.35
N SER A 261 3.11 -31.30 -10.49
CA SER A 261 4.54 -31.44 -10.16
C SER A 261 5.30 -32.29 -11.19
N ASP A 262 4.64 -33.16 -11.97
CA ASP A 262 5.28 -34.13 -12.87
C ASP A 262 4.89 -33.92 -14.36
N HIS A 263 5.66 -33.09 -15.08
CA HIS A 263 5.24 -32.35 -16.27
C HIS A 263 5.05 -33.17 -17.56
N SER A 264 5.49 -34.42 -17.69
CA SER A 264 5.43 -35.12 -18.99
C SER A 264 4.99 -36.58 -18.97
N GLY A 265 5.19 -37.29 -17.87
CA GLY A 265 4.93 -38.74 -17.78
C GLY A 265 3.45 -39.09 -17.52
N CYS A 266 2.73 -38.25 -16.76
CA CYS A 266 1.37 -38.60 -16.31
C CYS A 266 0.30 -38.50 -17.40
N ILE A 267 0.41 -37.59 -18.36
CA ILE A 267 -0.61 -37.40 -19.41
C ILE A 267 -0.71 -38.64 -20.31
N PHE A 268 0.43 -39.29 -20.61
CA PHE A 268 0.47 -40.52 -21.42
C PHE A 268 -0.13 -41.73 -20.68
N LYS A 269 0.06 -41.77 -19.35
CA LYS A 269 -0.42 -42.87 -18.49
C LYS A 269 -1.93 -42.78 -18.23
N VAL A 270 -2.48 -41.56 -18.03
CA VAL A 270 -3.92 -41.38 -17.89
C VAL A 270 -4.67 -41.65 -19.21
N LYS A 271 -4.07 -41.35 -20.37
CA LYS A 271 -4.62 -41.76 -21.67
C LYS A 271 -4.73 -43.30 -21.78
N SER A 272 -3.75 -44.02 -21.27
CA SER A 272 -3.74 -45.49 -21.25
C SER A 272 -4.82 -46.06 -20.32
N VAL A 273 -4.98 -45.47 -19.13
CA VAL A 273 -6.03 -45.90 -18.17
C VAL A 273 -7.43 -45.59 -18.70
N LEU A 274 -7.66 -44.43 -19.28
CA LEU A 274 -8.95 -44.09 -19.91
C LEU A 274 -9.26 -44.97 -21.11
N LYS A 275 -8.22 -45.35 -21.92
CA LYS A 275 -8.37 -46.25 -23.04
C LYS A 275 -8.69 -47.66 -22.54
N ASN A 276 -8.04 -48.13 -21.48
CA ASN A 276 -8.24 -49.45 -20.91
C ASN A 276 -9.55 -49.58 -20.12
N THR A 277 -9.98 -48.52 -19.40
CA THR A 277 -11.30 -48.47 -18.74
C THR A 277 -12.45 -48.39 -19.75
N ARG A 278 -12.25 -47.79 -20.93
CA ARG A 278 -13.22 -47.81 -22.03
C ARG A 278 -13.39 -49.20 -22.63
N LEU A 279 -12.31 -49.95 -22.74
CA LEU A 279 -12.33 -51.36 -23.22
C LEU A 279 -12.97 -52.27 -22.15
N SER A 280 -12.64 -52.11 -20.87
CA SER A 280 -13.22 -52.91 -19.79
C SER A 280 -14.69 -52.58 -19.49
N ALA A 281 -15.12 -51.33 -19.71
CA ALA A 281 -16.52 -50.96 -19.57
C ALA A 281 -17.41 -51.56 -20.68
N ILE A 282 -16.85 -51.74 -21.88
CA ILE A 282 -17.54 -52.41 -23.00
C ILE A 282 -17.58 -53.92 -22.79
N ASP A 283 -16.52 -54.53 -22.27
CA ASP A 283 -16.46 -55.96 -22.00
C ASP A 283 -17.28 -56.40 -20.78
N LEU A 284 -17.51 -55.52 -19.82
CA LEU A 284 -18.33 -55.77 -18.61
C LEU A 284 -19.85 -55.68 -18.88
N VAL A 285 -20.29 -55.18 -20.02
CA VAL A 285 -21.70 -55.12 -20.40
C VAL A 285 -22.27 -56.50 -20.80
N MET A 286 -21.44 -57.52 -20.98
CA MET A 286 -21.85 -58.84 -21.51
C MET A 286 -22.10 -59.92 -20.48
N ILE A 287 -22.27 -59.64 -19.16
CA ILE A 287 -22.58 -60.67 -18.14
C ILE A 287 -23.85 -60.28 -17.36
N PRO A 288 -24.89 -61.14 -17.35
CA PRO A 288 -26.21 -60.82 -16.80
C PRO A 288 -26.31 -61.07 -15.31
N ARG A 289 -26.35 -59.99 -14.51
CA ARG A 289 -26.88 -59.91 -13.13
C ARG A 289 -27.34 -58.46 -12.85
N GLU A 290 -28.65 -58.27 -12.99
CA GLU A 290 -29.28 -57.01 -13.43
C GLU A 290 -29.47 -55.91 -12.40
N HIS A 291 -29.21 -56.04 -11.12
CA HIS A 291 -29.51 -54.96 -10.15
C HIS A 291 -28.33 -54.33 -9.34
N TYR A 292 -27.24 -55.07 -9.16
CA TYR A 292 -26.08 -54.60 -8.41
C TYR A 292 -25.03 -53.88 -9.24
N ARG A 293 -24.98 -54.19 -10.52
CA ARG A 293 -24.00 -53.64 -11.49
C ARG A 293 -24.36 -52.25 -12.00
N SER A 294 -25.65 -51.92 -12.05
CA SER A 294 -26.11 -50.64 -12.58
C SER A 294 -25.63 -49.47 -11.75
N SER A 295 -25.76 -49.55 -10.42
CA SER A 295 -25.35 -48.43 -9.53
C SER A 295 -23.85 -48.22 -9.50
N CYS A 296 -23.02 -49.26 -9.60
CA CYS A 296 -21.57 -49.14 -9.55
C CYS A 296 -20.98 -48.56 -10.87
N LEU A 297 -21.53 -48.97 -12.02
CA LEU A 297 -21.13 -48.42 -13.34
C LEU A 297 -21.52 -46.94 -13.46
N LEU A 298 -22.60 -46.55 -12.83
CA LEU A 298 -23.15 -45.21 -12.76
C LEU A 298 -22.25 -44.24 -11.99
N LEU A 299 -21.82 -44.68 -10.80
CA LEU A 299 -20.86 -43.93 -9.99
C LEU A 299 -19.53 -43.75 -10.75
N GLN A 300 -19.10 -44.75 -11.50
CA GLN A 300 -17.85 -44.69 -12.25
C GLN A 300 -17.92 -43.70 -13.43
N THR A 301 -19.02 -43.69 -14.21
CA THR A 301 -19.17 -42.79 -15.36
C THR A 301 -19.26 -41.34 -14.93
N ARG A 302 -20.06 -41.03 -13.89
CA ARG A 302 -20.17 -39.71 -13.30
C ARG A 302 -18.84 -39.25 -12.73
N TYR A 303 -18.16 -40.13 -12.01
CA TYR A 303 -16.84 -39.85 -11.46
C TYR A 303 -15.79 -39.53 -12.54
N LEU A 304 -15.70 -40.33 -13.60
CA LEU A 304 -14.75 -40.11 -14.69
C LEU A 304 -15.03 -38.79 -15.44
N SER A 305 -16.30 -38.44 -15.61
CA SER A 305 -16.66 -37.17 -16.23
C SER A 305 -16.23 -35.99 -15.36
N ILE A 306 -16.47 -36.03 -14.03
CA ILE A 306 -16.02 -35.01 -13.10
C ILE A 306 -14.50 -34.93 -13.03
N LEU A 307 -13.81 -36.06 -13.04
CA LEU A 307 -12.35 -36.14 -13.06
C LEU A 307 -11.77 -35.45 -14.31
N CYS A 308 -12.31 -35.76 -15.48
CA CYS A 308 -11.91 -35.10 -16.73
C CYS A 308 -12.20 -33.60 -16.69
N TYR A 309 -13.32 -33.18 -16.09
CA TYR A 309 -13.63 -31.77 -15.87
C TYR A 309 -12.58 -31.10 -15.02
N ASN A 310 -12.20 -31.68 -13.87
CA ASN A 310 -11.21 -31.11 -12.97
C ASN A 310 -9.83 -30.98 -13.65
N PHE A 311 -9.39 -31.99 -14.40
CA PHE A 311 -8.18 -31.87 -15.21
C PHE A 311 -8.29 -30.80 -16.30
N GLY A 312 -9.48 -30.63 -16.87
CA GLY A 312 -9.78 -29.54 -17.80
C GLY A 312 -9.60 -28.18 -17.17
N VAL A 313 -10.13 -27.97 -15.94
CA VAL A 313 -9.96 -26.72 -15.16
C VAL A 313 -8.49 -26.46 -14.83
N GLU A 314 -7.81 -27.45 -14.26
CA GLU A 314 -6.40 -27.37 -13.89
C GLU A 314 -5.49 -26.97 -15.08
N THR A 315 -5.66 -27.65 -16.19
CA THR A 315 -4.88 -27.37 -17.39
C THR A 315 -5.24 -26.02 -18.00
N TYR A 316 -6.48 -25.55 -17.83
CA TYR A 316 -6.90 -24.21 -18.21
C TYR A 316 -6.20 -23.15 -17.36
N ASP A 317 -6.18 -23.31 -16.04
CA ASP A 317 -5.52 -22.38 -15.11
C ASP A 317 -3.99 -22.30 -15.36
N CYS A 318 -3.41 -23.44 -15.79
CA CYS A 318 -2.02 -23.49 -16.25
C CYS A 318 -1.81 -22.94 -17.67
N LYS A 319 -2.84 -22.36 -18.32
CA LYS A 319 -2.82 -21.85 -19.71
C LYS A 319 -2.45 -22.91 -20.78
N LYS A 320 -2.67 -24.18 -20.49
CA LYS A 320 -2.45 -25.30 -21.42
C LYS A 320 -3.77 -25.63 -22.17
N TYR A 321 -4.23 -24.70 -23.00
CA TYR A 321 -5.55 -24.73 -23.59
C TYR A 321 -5.83 -25.94 -24.48
N GLU A 322 -4.83 -26.47 -25.20
CA GLU A 322 -4.94 -27.70 -25.96
C GLU A 322 -5.33 -28.89 -25.07
N GLN A 323 -4.61 -29.05 -23.96
CA GLN A 323 -4.85 -30.12 -23.00
C GLN A 323 -6.18 -29.95 -22.29
N SER A 324 -6.52 -28.68 -21.93
CA SER A 324 -7.80 -28.34 -21.33
C SER A 324 -8.95 -28.73 -22.26
N SER A 325 -8.89 -28.34 -23.53
CA SER A 325 -9.93 -28.67 -24.51
C SER A 325 -10.09 -30.19 -24.69
N PHE A 326 -8.99 -30.94 -24.66
CA PHE A 326 -9.03 -32.42 -24.70
C PHE A 326 -9.79 -32.98 -23.50
N TRP A 327 -9.41 -32.59 -22.27
CA TRP A 327 -10.03 -33.13 -21.07
C TRP A 327 -11.51 -32.74 -20.95
N LEU A 328 -11.86 -31.50 -21.27
CA LEU A 328 -13.23 -31.03 -21.26
C LEU A 328 -14.11 -31.72 -22.30
N SER A 329 -13.56 -32.00 -23.51
CA SER A 329 -14.28 -32.80 -24.51
C SER A 329 -14.54 -34.21 -23.99
N GLN A 330 -13.54 -34.85 -23.36
CA GLN A 330 -13.73 -36.18 -22.78
C GLN A 330 -14.77 -36.17 -21.66
N SER A 331 -14.77 -35.13 -20.81
CA SER A 331 -15.77 -34.92 -19.73
C SER A 331 -17.18 -34.87 -20.32
N TYR A 332 -17.39 -34.10 -21.39
CA TYR A 332 -18.68 -33.97 -22.06
C TYR A 332 -19.13 -35.28 -22.72
N ASP A 333 -18.23 -35.93 -23.48
CA ASP A 333 -18.52 -37.16 -24.17
C ASP A 333 -18.89 -38.30 -23.21
N ILE A 334 -18.17 -38.43 -22.09
CA ILE A 334 -18.47 -39.41 -21.04
C ILE A 334 -19.82 -39.07 -20.38
N GLY A 335 -20.05 -37.77 -20.06
CA GLY A 335 -21.30 -37.32 -19.41
C GLY A 335 -22.56 -37.55 -20.28
N LYS A 336 -22.43 -37.67 -21.61
CA LYS A 336 -23.51 -37.85 -22.54
C LYS A 336 -23.87 -39.33 -22.82
N MET A 337 -22.98 -40.27 -22.44
CA MET A 337 -23.15 -41.69 -22.79
C MET A 337 -24.39 -42.35 -22.19
N ASP A 338 -24.95 -41.85 -21.11
CA ASP A 338 -26.10 -42.43 -20.44
C ASP A 338 -27.12 -41.39 -20.00
N MET A 339 -28.24 -41.29 -20.72
CA MET A 339 -29.30 -40.30 -20.46
C MET A 339 -30.00 -40.47 -19.13
N LYS A 340 -30.00 -41.66 -18.51
CA LYS A 340 -30.64 -41.92 -17.21
C LYS A 340 -29.80 -41.45 -16.03
N TYR A 341 -28.52 -41.26 -16.23
CA TYR A 341 -27.53 -41.06 -15.17
C TYR A 341 -26.47 -40.00 -15.47
N SER A 342 -26.82 -39.05 -16.38
CA SER A 342 -25.96 -37.96 -16.78
C SER A 342 -25.62 -37.08 -15.57
N ILE A 343 -24.48 -36.39 -15.65
CA ILE A 343 -24.02 -35.42 -14.61
C ILE A 343 -25.02 -34.28 -14.38
N GLY A 344 -26.13 -34.27 -15.06
CA GLY A 344 -27.12 -33.19 -15.06
C GLY A 344 -26.81 -32.14 -16.11
N LYS A 345 -27.86 -31.60 -16.70
CA LYS A 345 -27.77 -30.57 -17.77
C LYS A 345 -26.94 -29.35 -17.35
N GLU A 346 -27.06 -28.94 -16.11
CA GLU A 346 -26.32 -27.80 -15.55
C GLU A 346 -24.80 -28.04 -15.60
N MET A 347 -24.36 -29.21 -15.15
CA MET A 347 -22.93 -29.54 -15.15
C MET A 347 -22.40 -29.77 -16.60
N GLN A 348 -23.20 -30.38 -17.49
CA GLN A 348 -22.82 -30.47 -18.89
C GLN A 348 -22.65 -29.13 -19.56
N ALA A 349 -23.58 -28.20 -19.31
CA ALA A 349 -23.47 -26.84 -19.79
C ALA A 349 -22.24 -26.11 -19.21
N LYS A 350 -21.88 -26.38 -17.94
CA LYS A 350 -20.69 -25.81 -17.32
C LYS A 350 -19.41 -26.31 -17.98
N VAL A 351 -19.32 -27.62 -18.27
CA VAL A 351 -18.22 -28.22 -19.02
C VAL A 351 -18.08 -27.58 -20.41
N LEU A 352 -19.20 -27.44 -21.13
CA LEU A 352 -19.20 -26.87 -22.49
C LEU A 352 -18.84 -25.37 -22.48
N ARG A 353 -19.28 -24.60 -21.48
CA ARG A 353 -18.87 -23.20 -21.35
C ARG A 353 -17.37 -23.07 -21.15
N LEU A 354 -16.77 -23.90 -20.28
CA LEU A 354 -15.33 -23.88 -20.09
C LEU A 354 -14.58 -24.36 -21.34
N LEU A 355 -15.10 -25.37 -22.05
CA LEU A 355 -14.56 -25.86 -23.32
C LEU A 355 -14.57 -24.74 -24.40
N ALA A 356 -15.68 -24.01 -24.51
CA ALA A 356 -15.76 -22.85 -25.39
C ALA A 356 -14.73 -21.79 -25.03
N THR A 357 -14.54 -21.53 -23.70
CA THR A 357 -13.54 -20.60 -23.22
C THR A 357 -12.13 -21.08 -23.54
N ALA A 358 -11.84 -22.36 -23.37
CA ALA A 358 -10.53 -22.93 -23.70
C ALA A 358 -10.20 -22.79 -25.20
N TYR A 359 -11.16 -23.04 -26.10
CA TYR A 359 -10.97 -22.79 -27.53
C TYR A 359 -10.77 -21.32 -27.85
N PHE A 360 -11.51 -20.45 -27.18
CA PHE A 360 -11.42 -18.99 -27.35
C PHE A 360 -10.06 -18.44 -26.93
N GLU A 361 -9.51 -18.90 -25.80
CA GLU A 361 -8.22 -18.42 -25.29
C GLU A 361 -7.02 -19.10 -26.00
N TRP A 362 -7.22 -20.28 -26.58
CA TRP A 362 -6.17 -20.97 -27.33
C TRP A 362 -5.87 -20.25 -28.66
N ASP A 363 -6.84 -20.19 -29.54
CA ASP A 363 -6.82 -19.36 -30.76
C ASP A 363 -8.26 -19.16 -31.26
N CYS A 364 -8.74 -17.92 -31.01
CA CYS A 364 -10.11 -17.58 -31.35
C CYS A 364 -10.42 -17.71 -32.85
N ASN A 365 -9.45 -17.45 -33.75
CA ASN A 365 -9.66 -17.49 -35.18
C ASN A 365 -9.65 -18.91 -35.69
N LEU A 366 -8.71 -19.72 -35.22
CA LEU A 366 -8.57 -21.13 -35.70
C LEU A 366 -9.66 -22.03 -35.14
N TYR A 367 -10.11 -21.80 -33.91
CA TYR A 367 -11.08 -22.65 -33.22
C TYR A 367 -12.46 -22.00 -33.06
N LEU A 368 -12.76 -20.94 -33.83
CA LEU A 368 -14.02 -20.20 -33.75
C LEU A 368 -15.26 -21.11 -33.84
N ASP A 369 -15.33 -21.97 -34.88
CA ASP A 369 -16.47 -22.86 -35.09
C ASP A 369 -16.65 -23.84 -33.94
N LYS A 370 -15.54 -24.33 -33.36
CA LYS A 370 -15.60 -25.23 -32.20
C LYS A 370 -16.06 -24.51 -30.94
N ALA A 371 -15.60 -23.27 -30.72
CA ALA A 371 -16.02 -22.45 -29.61
C ALA A 371 -17.50 -22.07 -29.69
N LEU A 372 -17.96 -21.63 -30.87
CA LEU A 372 -19.37 -21.33 -31.13
C LEU A 372 -20.27 -22.55 -30.98
N LYS A 373 -19.86 -23.72 -31.52
CA LYS A 373 -20.59 -24.95 -31.35
C LYS A 373 -20.70 -25.38 -29.89
N ALA A 374 -19.60 -25.30 -29.13
CA ALA A 374 -19.61 -25.65 -27.72
C ALA A 374 -20.51 -24.73 -26.91
N ILE A 375 -20.47 -23.41 -27.17
CA ILE A 375 -21.27 -22.45 -26.41
C ILE A 375 -22.75 -22.53 -26.78
N ASN A 376 -23.10 -22.77 -28.04
CA ASN A 376 -24.48 -22.97 -28.43
C ASN A 376 -25.06 -24.24 -27.77
N LEU A 377 -24.35 -25.36 -27.80
CA LEU A 377 -24.75 -26.56 -27.06
C LEU A 377 -24.89 -26.34 -25.57
N ALA A 378 -23.98 -25.55 -24.97
CA ALA A 378 -24.09 -25.18 -23.55
C ALA A 378 -25.38 -24.43 -23.24
N ASN A 379 -25.77 -23.48 -24.09
CA ASN A 379 -26.99 -22.71 -23.96
C ASN A 379 -28.26 -23.55 -24.20
N GLU A 380 -28.20 -24.55 -25.10
CA GLU A 380 -29.28 -25.50 -25.30
C GLU A 380 -29.49 -26.43 -24.10
N GLU A 381 -28.42 -26.89 -23.46
CA GLU A 381 -28.52 -27.77 -22.28
C GLU A 381 -28.98 -27.01 -21.01
N ASN A 382 -28.43 -25.86 -20.78
CA ASN A 382 -28.84 -24.99 -19.64
C ASN A 382 -28.52 -23.52 -19.93
N LEU A 383 -29.60 -22.76 -20.11
CA LEU A 383 -29.54 -21.31 -20.30
C LEU A 383 -28.91 -20.63 -19.06
N HIS A 384 -27.80 -19.95 -19.28
CA HIS A 384 -27.12 -19.26 -18.20
C HIS A 384 -26.50 -17.96 -18.73
N PRO A 385 -26.56 -16.84 -17.97
CA PRO A 385 -26.03 -15.55 -18.41
C PRO A 385 -24.59 -15.60 -18.91
N ALA A 386 -23.71 -16.35 -18.21
CA ALA A 386 -22.32 -16.48 -18.60
C ALA A 386 -22.14 -17.15 -20.00
N GLY A 387 -23.06 -18.03 -20.41
CA GLY A 387 -23.03 -18.66 -21.75
C GLY A 387 -23.30 -17.65 -22.86
N PHE A 388 -24.29 -16.81 -22.68
CA PHE A 388 -24.59 -15.73 -23.62
C PHE A 388 -23.45 -14.70 -23.69
N PHE A 389 -22.96 -14.24 -22.56
CA PHE A 389 -21.86 -13.29 -22.52
C PHE A 389 -20.62 -13.82 -23.25
N LEU A 390 -20.30 -15.09 -23.04
CA LEU A 390 -19.19 -15.74 -23.73
C LEU A 390 -19.44 -15.84 -25.23
N LYS A 391 -20.68 -16.16 -25.69
CA LYS A 391 -21.07 -16.17 -27.10
C LYS A 391 -20.79 -14.82 -27.75
N VAL A 392 -21.25 -13.73 -27.12
CA VAL A 392 -21.02 -12.37 -27.63
C VAL A 392 -19.52 -12.04 -27.63
N LYS A 393 -18.78 -12.40 -26.57
CA LYS A 393 -17.32 -12.18 -26.51
C LYS A 393 -16.57 -12.91 -27.63
N ILE A 394 -16.96 -14.14 -27.95
CA ILE A 394 -16.38 -14.92 -29.05
C ILE A 394 -16.66 -14.23 -30.39
N LEU A 395 -17.90 -13.83 -30.64
CA LEU A 395 -18.32 -13.15 -31.89
C LEU A 395 -17.59 -11.82 -32.08
N LEU A 396 -17.44 -11.03 -31.01
CA LEU A 396 -16.74 -9.75 -31.05
C LEU A 396 -15.25 -9.92 -31.42
N LYS A 397 -14.58 -10.86 -30.78
CA LYS A 397 -13.14 -11.10 -31.02
C LYS A 397 -12.87 -11.70 -32.41
N SER A 398 -13.80 -12.48 -32.94
CA SER A 398 -13.69 -13.06 -34.28
C SER A 398 -13.99 -12.06 -35.41
N GLY A 399 -14.46 -10.87 -35.09
CA GLY A 399 -14.82 -9.85 -36.08
C GLY A 399 -16.13 -10.16 -36.82
N ALA A 400 -17.03 -10.90 -36.17
CA ALA A 400 -18.34 -11.24 -36.73
C ALA A 400 -19.14 -10.00 -37.17
N SER A 401 -20.12 -10.18 -38.07
CA SER A 401 -20.96 -9.08 -38.56
C SER A 401 -21.83 -8.50 -37.45
N ASP A 402 -22.25 -7.23 -37.59
CA ASP A 402 -23.19 -6.61 -36.65
C ASP A 402 -24.54 -7.33 -36.60
N GLU A 403 -24.92 -7.99 -37.68
CA GLU A 403 -26.14 -8.80 -37.77
C GLU A 403 -26.04 -10.06 -36.91
N ASP A 404 -24.90 -10.77 -36.95
CA ASP A 404 -24.67 -11.96 -36.12
C ASP A 404 -24.64 -11.60 -34.63
N ILE A 405 -23.98 -10.49 -34.31
CA ILE A 405 -23.87 -10.00 -32.93
C ILE A 405 -25.26 -9.54 -32.44
N SER A 406 -26.02 -8.82 -33.26
CA SER A 406 -27.38 -8.38 -32.92
C SER A 406 -28.31 -9.57 -32.70
N SER A 407 -28.21 -10.62 -33.55
CA SER A 407 -28.96 -11.87 -33.36
C SER A 407 -28.62 -12.54 -32.03
N ALA A 408 -27.33 -12.67 -31.71
CA ALA A 408 -26.89 -13.23 -30.44
C ALA A 408 -27.36 -12.43 -29.24
N VAL A 409 -27.39 -11.10 -29.37
CA VAL A 409 -27.86 -10.18 -28.33
C VAL A 409 -29.39 -10.23 -28.20
N ALA A 410 -30.13 -10.40 -29.29
CA ALA A 410 -31.60 -10.53 -29.26
C ALA A 410 -32.04 -11.79 -28.49
N GLU A 411 -31.25 -12.86 -28.51
CA GLU A 411 -31.51 -14.05 -27.68
C GLU A 411 -31.59 -13.71 -26.18
N PHE A 412 -30.89 -12.66 -25.67
CA PHE A 412 -30.97 -12.22 -24.29
C PHE A 412 -32.32 -11.61 -23.92
N GLN A 413 -33.00 -10.96 -24.85
CA GLN A 413 -34.22 -10.20 -24.59
C GLN A 413 -35.37 -11.10 -24.17
N HIS A 414 -35.33 -12.36 -24.53
CA HIS A 414 -36.35 -13.36 -24.21
C HIS A 414 -36.21 -14.00 -22.85
N HIS A 415 -35.09 -13.69 -22.11
CA HIS A 415 -34.80 -14.33 -20.83
C HIS A 415 -34.68 -13.31 -19.69
N GLU A 416 -35.00 -13.76 -18.47
CA GLU A 416 -34.84 -12.95 -17.26
C GLU A 416 -33.33 -12.83 -16.89
N MET A 417 -32.70 -11.72 -17.28
CA MET A 417 -31.32 -11.42 -16.97
C MET A 417 -31.23 -10.30 -15.94
N SER A 418 -30.21 -10.35 -15.09
CA SER A 418 -29.95 -9.26 -14.15
C SER A 418 -29.49 -8.00 -14.89
N LEU A 419 -29.81 -6.85 -14.33
CA LEU A 419 -29.39 -5.56 -14.89
C LEU A 419 -27.87 -5.47 -15.04
N ASP A 420 -27.10 -5.91 -14.02
CA ASP A 420 -25.64 -5.85 -14.06
C ASP A 420 -25.05 -6.67 -15.21
N PHE A 421 -25.66 -7.81 -15.52
CA PHE A 421 -25.29 -8.61 -16.67
C PHE A 421 -25.53 -7.88 -18.00
N CYS A 422 -26.69 -7.24 -18.14
CA CYS A 422 -27.02 -6.44 -19.33
C CYS A 422 -26.05 -5.27 -19.51
N LEU A 423 -25.74 -4.55 -18.41
CA LEU A 423 -24.78 -3.44 -18.44
C LEU A 423 -23.37 -3.89 -18.83
N ASN A 424 -22.90 -5.04 -18.31
CA ASN A 424 -21.60 -5.59 -18.66
C ASN A 424 -21.54 -6.01 -20.15
N THR A 425 -22.64 -6.56 -20.66
CA THR A 425 -22.74 -6.90 -22.09
C THR A 425 -22.73 -5.65 -22.97
N ALA A 426 -23.45 -4.59 -22.57
CA ALA A 426 -23.42 -3.31 -23.27
C ALA A 426 -22.02 -2.70 -23.28
N LYS A 427 -21.31 -2.72 -22.14
CA LYS A 427 -19.90 -2.27 -22.07
C LYS A 427 -19.03 -3.04 -23.05
N LEU A 428 -19.13 -4.35 -23.07
CA LEU A 428 -18.33 -5.19 -23.95
C LEU A 428 -18.56 -4.85 -25.43
N LEU A 429 -19.79 -4.63 -25.85
CA LEU A 429 -20.13 -4.24 -27.22
C LEU A 429 -19.49 -2.92 -27.63
N LEU A 430 -19.57 -1.95 -26.76
CA LEU A 430 -19.10 -0.59 -27.01
C LEU A 430 -17.57 -0.48 -26.94
N GLU A 431 -16.92 -1.21 -26.02
CA GLU A 431 -15.45 -1.31 -25.95
C GLU A 431 -14.85 -1.94 -27.22
N HIS A 432 -15.60 -2.82 -27.92
CA HIS A 432 -15.18 -3.39 -29.19
C HIS A 432 -15.64 -2.56 -30.40
N GLY A 433 -16.11 -1.34 -30.20
CA GLY A 433 -16.47 -0.41 -31.29
C GLY A 433 -17.76 -0.76 -32.00
N ARG A 434 -18.61 -1.63 -31.44
CA ARG A 434 -19.92 -1.97 -32.01
C ARG A 434 -20.99 -1.00 -31.50
N GLU A 435 -20.85 0.28 -31.88
CA GLU A 435 -21.66 1.38 -31.35
C GLU A 435 -23.17 1.16 -31.64
N SER A 436 -23.53 0.86 -32.88
CA SER A 436 -24.94 0.71 -33.25
C SER A 436 -25.62 -0.36 -32.42
N VAL A 437 -25.05 -1.56 -32.42
CA VAL A 437 -25.58 -2.71 -31.67
C VAL A 437 -25.62 -2.42 -30.15
N GLY A 438 -24.58 -1.77 -29.62
CA GLY A 438 -24.46 -1.41 -28.20
C GLY A 438 -25.53 -0.40 -27.77
N PHE A 439 -25.81 0.63 -28.59
CA PHE A 439 -26.83 1.62 -28.28
C PHE A 439 -28.26 1.05 -28.44
N ASP A 440 -28.50 0.26 -29.45
CA ASP A 440 -29.81 -0.42 -29.64
C ASP A 440 -30.08 -1.39 -28.48
N PHE A 441 -29.07 -2.10 -28.04
CA PHE A 441 -29.17 -2.98 -26.87
C PHE A 441 -29.44 -2.19 -25.60
N LEU A 442 -28.66 -1.11 -25.33
CA LEU A 442 -28.91 -0.24 -24.17
C LEU A 442 -30.31 0.36 -24.16
N LYS A 443 -30.82 0.73 -25.32
CA LYS A 443 -32.18 1.24 -25.45
C LYS A 443 -33.19 0.19 -25.00
N SER A 444 -33.03 -1.05 -25.47
CA SER A 444 -33.96 -2.14 -25.09
C SER A 444 -33.82 -2.52 -23.61
N VAL A 445 -32.62 -2.44 -23.04
CA VAL A 445 -32.36 -2.61 -21.60
C VAL A 445 -33.04 -1.48 -20.81
N ALA A 446 -32.99 -0.23 -21.28
CA ALA A 446 -33.64 0.90 -20.66
C ALA A 446 -35.15 0.74 -20.62
N GLU A 447 -35.76 0.31 -21.73
CA GLU A 447 -37.20 0.04 -21.82
C GLU A 447 -37.65 -1.08 -20.85
N ARG A 448 -36.82 -2.14 -20.75
CA ARG A 448 -37.13 -3.29 -19.88
C ARG A 448 -37.03 -2.96 -18.38
N PHE A 449 -36.04 -2.13 -17.98
CA PHE A 449 -35.81 -1.80 -16.59
C PHE A 449 -36.32 -0.42 -16.17
N GLU A 450 -37.20 0.19 -16.95
CA GLU A 450 -37.74 1.53 -16.69
C GLU A 450 -38.37 1.67 -15.28
N ALA A 451 -39.07 0.63 -14.81
CA ALA A 451 -39.68 0.59 -13.48
C ALA A 451 -38.68 0.17 -12.35
N SER A 452 -37.48 -0.20 -12.68
CA SER A 452 -36.48 -0.63 -11.69
C SER A 452 -35.87 0.57 -10.93
N PRO A 453 -35.66 0.47 -9.62
CA PRO A 453 -34.93 1.49 -8.86
C PRO A 453 -33.51 1.71 -9.38
N ASP A 454 -32.93 0.71 -10.03
CA ASP A 454 -31.56 0.73 -10.60
C ASP A 454 -31.52 1.29 -12.03
N PHE A 455 -32.64 1.78 -12.59
CA PHE A 455 -32.70 2.36 -13.95
C PHE A 455 -31.65 3.45 -14.17
N GLY A 456 -31.32 4.21 -13.12
CA GLY A 456 -30.27 5.21 -13.17
C GLY A 456 -28.91 4.67 -13.62
N LYS A 457 -28.56 3.41 -13.34
CA LYS A 457 -27.31 2.78 -13.79
C LYS A 457 -27.25 2.65 -15.32
N VAL A 458 -28.38 2.34 -15.95
CA VAL A 458 -28.50 2.24 -17.43
C VAL A 458 -28.24 3.60 -18.05
N THR A 459 -28.88 4.62 -17.51
CA THR A 459 -28.81 6.00 -18.02
C THR A 459 -27.39 6.55 -17.86
N LEU A 460 -26.71 6.26 -16.75
CA LEU A 460 -25.30 6.64 -16.55
C LEU A 460 -24.40 5.99 -17.59
N LEU A 461 -24.54 4.70 -17.80
CA LEU A 461 -23.77 3.98 -18.79
C LEU A 461 -23.99 4.56 -20.19
N TYR A 462 -25.23 4.91 -20.52
CA TYR A 462 -25.56 5.54 -21.78
C TYR A 462 -24.84 6.87 -21.97
N ILE A 463 -24.80 7.72 -20.93
CA ILE A 463 -24.08 8.99 -20.94
C ILE A 463 -22.56 8.77 -21.07
N GLU A 464 -21.99 7.86 -20.30
CA GLU A 464 -20.56 7.52 -20.36
C GLU A 464 -20.16 7.17 -21.80
N PHE A 465 -20.95 6.33 -22.47
CA PHE A 465 -20.66 5.92 -23.84
C PHE A 465 -20.85 7.01 -24.87
N LEU A 466 -21.88 7.85 -24.74
CA LEU A 466 -22.05 9.02 -25.61
C LEU A 466 -20.84 9.95 -25.50
N LEU A 467 -20.30 10.14 -24.29
CA LEU A 467 -19.11 10.99 -24.06
C LEU A 467 -17.83 10.34 -24.60
N GLN A 468 -17.66 9.03 -24.47
CA GLN A 468 -16.53 8.30 -25.04
C GLN A 468 -16.49 8.38 -26.56
N ASN A 469 -17.66 8.27 -27.21
CA ASN A 469 -17.83 8.35 -28.66
C ASN A 469 -17.97 9.78 -29.20
N LYS A 470 -17.59 10.77 -28.39
CA LYS A 470 -17.61 12.20 -28.78
C LYS A 470 -19.00 12.72 -29.20
N ARG A 471 -20.08 12.04 -28.80
CA ARG A 471 -21.46 12.46 -29.05
C ARG A 471 -21.98 13.36 -27.91
N GLU A 472 -21.26 14.44 -27.68
CA GLU A 472 -21.45 15.31 -26.51
C GLU A 472 -22.83 15.97 -26.46
N LEU A 473 -23.37 16.35 -27.61
CA LEU A 473 -24.69 16.97 -27.69
C LEU A 473 -25.81 16.02 -27.21
N LEU A 474 -25.74 14.75 -27.62
CA LEU A 474 -26.70 13.74 -27.18
C LEU A 474 -26.52 13.43 -25.67
N ALA A 475 -25.30 13.46 -25.19
CA ALA A 475 -25.04 13.30 -23.77
C ALA A 475 -25.66 14.43 -22.95
N LYS A 476 -25.54 15.67 -23.38
CA LYS A 476 -26.22 16.83 -22.77
C LYS A 476 -27.74 16.68 -22.74
N GLN A 477 -28.34 16.27 -23.83
CA GLN A 477 -29.79 16.01 -23.89
C GLN A 477 -30.20 14.94 -22.85
N LYS A 478 -29.45 13.86 -22.72
CA LYS A 478 -29.71 12.83 -21.69
C LYS A 478 -29.54 13.34 -20.29
N VAL A 479 -28.57 14.19 -20.01
CA VAL A 479 -28.41 14.84 -18.69
C VAL A 479 -29.62 15.76 -18.42
N GLU A 480 -30.06 16.53 -19.39
CA GLU A 480 -31.25 17.41 -19.26
C GLU A 480 -32.53 16.60 -19.00
N GLU A 481 -32.70 15.44 -19.66
CA GLU A 481 -33.81 14.51 -19.37
C GLU A 481 -33.78 14.05 -17.89
N ILE A 482 -32.61 13.75 -17.35
CA ILE A 482 -32.44 13.34 -15.94
C ILE A 482 -32.79 14.51 -15.01
N ILE A 483 -32.34 15.74 -15.33
CA ILE A 483 -32.66 16.93 -14.53
C ILE A 483 -34.16 17.16 -14.50
N ILE A 484 -34.82 17.06 -15.64
CA ILE A 484 -36.29 17.16 -15.72
C ILE A 484 -36.95 16.06 -14.87
N GLY A 485 -36.46 14.82 -14.97
CA GLY A 485 -36.92 13.69 -14.18
C GLY A 485 -36.76 13.94 -12.68
N HIS A 486 -35.65 14.50 -12.26
CA HIS A 486 -35.37 14.85 -10.86
C HIS A 486 -36.42 15.81 -10.28
N TYR A 487 -36.80 16.84 -11.04
CA TYR A 487 -37.83 17.80 -10.64
C TYR A 487 -39.25 17.28 -10.76
N THR A 488 -39.48 16.25 -11.59
CA THR A 488 -40.81 15.65 -11.77
C THR A 488 -41.07 14.40 -10.90
N GLY A 489 -40.17 14.11 -9.95
CA GLY A 489 -40.34 13.05 -8.96
C GLY A 489 -39.67 11.72 -9.30
N LYS A 490 -39.00 11.62 -10.46
CA LYS A 490 -38.13 10.47 -10.80
C LYS A 490 -36.70 10.71 -10.32
N GLN A 491 -36.48 10.75 -9.00
CA GLN A 491 -35.17 11.02 -8.44
C GLN A 491 -34.26 9.80 -8.59
N LEU A 492 -32.96 10.06 -8.90
CA LEU A 492 -31.92 9.03 -8.89
C LEU A 492 -31.60 8.60 -7.46
N LEU A 493 -31.21 7.34 -7.30
CA LEU A 493 -30.65 6.86 -6.03
C LEU A 493 -29.38 7.67 -5.68
N PRO A 494 -29.11 7.93 -4.39
CA PRO A 494 -27.98 8.76 -3.98
C PRO A 494 -26.62 8.28 -4.54
N GLU A 495 -26.42 6.97 -4.59
CA GLU A 495 -25.19 6.37 -5.16
C GLU A 495 -25.06 6.66 -6.66
N THR A 496 -26.16 6.54 -7.39
CA THR A 496 -26.24 6.80 -8.82
C THR A 496 -26.04 8.29 -9.11
N LEU A 497 -26.64 9.16 -8.29
CA LEU A 497 -26.46 10.62 -8.38
C LEU A 497 -25.01 11.04 -8.14
N ASN A 498 -24.37 10.47 -7.12
CA ASN A 498 -22.94 10.73 -6.86
C ASN A 498 -22.07 10.34 -8.06
N ARG A 499 -22.37 9.22 -8.70
CA ARG A 499 -21.65 8.78 -9.88
C ARG A 499 -21.91 9.70 -11.08
N LEU A 500 -23.14 10.20 -11.25
CA LEU A 500 -23.44 11.22 -12.26
C LEU A 500 -22.61 12.49 -12.02
N HIS A 501 -22.52 12.98 -10.78
CA HIS A 501 -21.69 14.12 -10.45
C HIS A 501 -20.22 13.90 -10.86
N ILE A 502 -19.67 12.71 -10.61
CA ILE A 502 -18.30 12.38 -11.02
C ILE A 502 -18.12 12.46 -12.53
N ILE A 503 -19.08 11.93 -13.32
CA ILE A 503 -19.03 12.00 -14.79
C ILE A 503 -19.08 13.45 -15.27
N LEU A 504 -19.98 14.26 -14.72
CA LEU A 504 -20.15 15.67 -15.09
C LEU A 504 -18.89 16.47 -14.73
N TRP A 505 -18.30 16.22 -13.57
CA TRP A 505 -17.08 16.92 -13.15
C TRP A 505 -15.85 16.52 -13.95
N ASP A 506 -15.69 15.23 -14.26
CA ASP A 506 -14.60 14.77 -15.14
C ASP A 506 -14.70 15.42 -16.52
N ARG A 507 -15.94 15.54 -17.05
CA ARG A 507 -16.14 16.20 -18.33
C ARG A 507 -15.86 17.70 -18.25
N ALA A 508 -16.33 18.37 -17.22
CA ALA A 508 -16.05 19.77 -16.96
C ALA A 508 -14.54 20.04 -16.81
N ALA A 509 -13.83 19.15 -16.07
CA ALA A 509 -12.38 19.25 -15.91
C ALA A 509 -11.63 19.13 -17.25
N LYS A 510 -12.02 18.19 -18.12
CA LYS A 510 -11.42 18.06 -19.47
C LYS A 510 -11.60 19.32 -20.32
N HIS A 511 -12.78 19.95 -20.24
CA HIS A 511 -13.00 21.23 -20.91
C HIS A 511 -12.20 22.37 -20.27
N TYR A 512 -12.05 22.35 -18.97
CA TYR A 512 -11.22 23.34 -18.27
C TYR A 512 -9.75 23.24 -18.67
N GLU A 513 -9.20 22.03 -18.72
CA GLU A 513 -7.84 21.76 -19.20
C GLU A 513 -7.64 22.17 -20.66
N ALA A 514 -8.66 21.95 -21.49
CA ALA A 514 -8.70 22.41 -22.89
C ALA A 514 -8.93 23.93 -23.03
N LYS A 515 -8.99 24.68 -21.92
CA LYS A 515 -9.26 26.13 -21.85
C LYS A 515 -10.62 26.55 -22.40
N SER A 516 -11.56 25.61 -22.56
CA SER A 516 -12.95 25.85 -22.97
C SER A 516 -13.82 26.13 -21.75
N TYR A 517 -13.58 27.22 -21.05
CA TYR A 517 -14.16 27.53 -19.74
C TYR A 517 -15.69 27.70 -19.78
N SER A 518 -16.23 28.17 -20.88
CA SER A 518 -17.69 28.27 -21.07
C SER A 518 -18.34 26.89 -21.11
N GLU A 519 -17.75 25.93 -21.82
CA GLU A 519 -18.25 24.56 -21.86
C GLU A 519 -18.06 23.85 -20.52
N ALA A 520 -16.96 24.09 -19.83
CA ALA A 520 -16.76 23.59 -18.48
C ALA A 520 -17.87 24.07 -17.51
N LEU A 521 -18.24 25.36 -17.58
CA LEU A 521 -19.35 25.91 -16.80
C LEU A 521 -20.69 25.25 -17.12
N ASN A 522 -20.97 24.93 -18.38
CA ASN A 522 -22.21 24.22 -18.75
C ASN A 522 -22.31 22.88 -18.04
N TRP A 523 -21.22 22.11 -18.02
CA TRP A 523 -21.16 20.83 -17.33
C TRP A 523 -21.24 20.96 -15.79
N TYR A 524 -20.64 21.97 -15.20
CA TYR A 524 -20.78 22.27 -13.77
C TYR A 524 -22.22 22.71 -13.44
N ASN A 525 -22.88 23.51 -14.27
CA ASN A 525 -24.26 23.93 -14.07
C ASN A 525 -25.23 22.74 -14.06
N TYR A 526 -25.03 21.75 -14.94
CA TYR A 526 -25.81 20.50 -14.86
C TYR A 526 -25.67 19.83 -13.49
N SER A 527 -24.47 19.82 -12.92
CA SER A 527 -24.24 19.26 -11.58
C SER A 527 -24.93 20.09 -10.50
N VAL A 528 -24.90 21.42 -10.58
CA VAL A 528 -25.60 22.33 -9.64
C VAL A 528 -27.11 22.11 -9.65
N SER A 529 -27.68 21.78 -10.81
CA SER A 529 -29.15 21.58 -10.96
C SER A 529 -29.71 20.46 -10.09
N PHE A 530 -28.89 19.58 -9.55
CA PHE A 530 -29.36 18.52 -8.63
C PHE A 530 -29.37 18.94 -7.15
N TYR A 531 -28.82 20.11 -6.80
CA TYR A 531 -28.84 20.62 -5.45
C TYR A 531 -30.05 21.53 -5.20
N THR A 532 -30.68 21.39 -4.03
CA THR A 532 -31.77 22.25 -3.65
C THR A 532 -31.28 23.62 -3.21
N PRO A 533 -32.02 24.70 -3.50
CA PRO A 533 -31.63 26.03 -3.00
C PRO A 533 -31.47 26.06 -1.48
N GLY A 534 -30.33 26.56 -1.04
CA GLY A 534 -30.02 26.67 0.40
C GLY A 534 -29.40 25.40 1.01
N GLN A 535 -29.22 24.33 0.25
CA GLN A 535 -28.53 23.10 0.70
C GLN A 535 -27.08 23.41 1.11
N ILE A 536 -26.64 22.82 2.22
CA ILE A 536 -25.25 22.89 2.69
C ILE A 536 -24.61 21.55 2.39
N ASP A 537 -23.63 21.54 1.50
CA ASP A 537 -22.95 20.33 1.08
C ASP A 537 -21.51 20.63 0.65
N GLN A 538 -20.55 19.80 1.07
CA GLN A 538 -19.14 19.99 0.76
C GLN A 538 -18.81 19.81 -0.73
N ASN A 539 -19.52 18.92 -1.42
CA ASN A 539 -19.33 18.75 -2.86
C ASN A 539 -19.89 19.94 -3.63
N LEU A 540 -20.98 20.56 -3.14
CA LEU A 540 -21.47 21.82 -3.68
C LEU A 540 -20.44 22.92 -3.50
N ALA A 541 -19.76 23.01 -2.35
CA ALA A 541 -18.67 23.96 -2.15
C ALA A 541 -17.51 23.72 -3.16
N LYS A 542 -17.10 22.46 -3.36
CA LYS A 542 -16.06 22.10 -4.37
C LYS A 542 -16.49 22.54 -5.77
N LEU A 543 -17.72 22.28 -6.13
CA LEU A 543 -18.33 22.62 -7.41
C LEU A 543 -18.32 24.14 -7.64
N GLN A 544 -18.76 24.91 -6.65
CA GLN A 544 -18.80 26.37 -6.71
C GLN A 544 -17.38 26.98 -6.83
N ARG A 545 -16.37 26.42 -6.17
CA ARG A 545 -14.96 26.84 -6.31
C ARG A 545 -14.44 26.60 -7.75
N ASN A 546 -14.79 25.47 -8.36
CA ASN A 546 -14.40 25.17 -9.73
C ASN A 546 -15.09 26.11 -10.71
N MET A 547 -16.38 26.41 -10.52
CA MET A 547 -17.11 27.40 -11.32
C MET A 547 -16.51 28.79 -11.16
N ALA A 548 -16.16 29.20 -9.95
CA ALA A 548 -15.50 30.47 -9.71
C ALA A 548 -14.17 30.58 -10.48
N SER A 549 -13.40 29.50 -10.55
CA SER A 549 -12.17 29.46 -11.36
C SER A 549 -12.45 29.64 -12.85
N CYS A 550 -13.51 29.03 -13.39
CA CYS A 550 -13.94 29.25 -14.76
C CYS A 550 -14.36 30.71 -15.01
N TYR A 551 -15.14 31.31 -14.10
CA TYR A 551 -15.58 32.70 -14.20
C TYR A 551 -14.39 33.67 -14.17
N LEU A 552 -13.36 33.40 -13.36
CA LEU A 552 -12.15 34.20 -13.34
C LEU A 552 -11.43 34.20 -14.70
N HIS A 553 -11.27 33.01 -15.31
CA HIS A 553 -10.68 32.94 -16.66
C HIS A 553 -11.53 33.64 -17.74
N LEU A 554 -12.85 33.68 -17.57
CA LEU A 554 -13.77 34.40 -18.44
C LEU A 554 -13.89 35.91 -18.09
N LYS A 555 -13.14 36.37 -17.06
CA LYS A 555 -13.18 37.78 -16.58
C LYS A 555 -14.56 38.22 -16.07
N GLN A 556 -15.38 37.27 -15.59
CA GLN A 556 -16.69 37.51 -14.99
C GLN A 556 -16.57 37.53 -13.46
N ILE A 557 -15.92 38.57 -12.92
CA ILE A 557 -15.53 38.66 -11.51
C ILE A 557 -16.74 38.61 -10.58
N ASP A 558 -17.83 39.29 -10.90
CA ASP A 558 -19.02 39.32 -10.05
C ASP A 558 -19.63 37.94 -9.87
N LYS A 559 -19.72 37.15 -10.93
CA LYS A 559 -20.19 35.74 -10.84
C LYS A 559 -19.21 34.86 -10.07
N ALA A 560 -17.93 35.12 -10.19
CA ALA A 560 -16.92 34.40 -9.41
C ALA A 560 -17.13 34.67 -7.92
N LYS A 561 -17.41 35.93 -7.53
CA LYS A 561 -17.74 36.29 -6.12
C LYS A 561 -18.97 35.61 -5.60
N GLU A 562 -20.04 35.57 -6.41
CA GLU A 562 -21.28 34.85 -6.02
C GLU A 562 -21.01 33.37 -5.78
N ALA A 563 -20.28 32.73 -6.68
CA ALA A 563 -19.91 31.33 -6.56
C ALA A 563 -19.04 31.06 -5.31
N VAL A 564 -18.04 31.93 -5.04
CA VAL A 564 -17.19 31.76 -3.85
C VAL A 564 -17.98 32.02 -2.57
N LYS A 565 -18.88 32.98 -2.55
CA LYS A 565 -19.77 33.24 -1.41
C LYS A 565 -20.65 32.03 -1.08
N GLU A 566 -21.15 31.36 -2.10
CA GLU A 566 -21.90 30.11 -1.95
C GLU A 566 -20.99 28.96 -1.47
N ALA A 567 -19.73 28.90 -1.94
CA ALA A 567 -18.76 27.94 -1.45
C ALA A 567 -18.43 28.19 0.04
N GLU A 568 -18.28 29.45 0.49
CA GLU A 568 -18.07 29.81 1.90
C GLU A 568 -19.26 29.41 2.77
N ARG A 569 -20.48 29.60 2.28
CA ARG A 569 -21.68 29.19 3.00
C ARG A 569 -21.72 27.66 3.23
N CYS A 570 -21.28 26.88 2.25
CA CYS A 570 -21.28 25.42 2.31
C CYS A 570 -20.09 24.83 3.05
N ASP A 571 -18.92 25.50 3.00
CA ASP A 571 -17.66 25.03 3.60
C ASP A 571 -16.79 26.22 4.05
N PRO A 572 -17.16 26.85 5.20
CA PRO A 572 -16.52 28.06 5.68
C PRO A 572 -15.07 27.87 6.13
N ASN A 573 -14.70 26.65 6.52
CA ASN A 573 -13.36 26.35 7.05
C ASN A 573 -12.41 25.75 6.02
N SER A 574 -12.74 25.84 4.74
CA SER A 574 -11.93 25.26 3.68
C SER A 574 -10.83 26.23 3.22
N ILE A 575 -9.58 25.77 3.28
CA ILE A 575 -8.44 26.51 2.73
C ILE A 575 -8.59 26.74 1.22
N PHE A 576 -9.25 25.82 0.49
CA PHE A 576 -9.52 25.98 -0.94
C PHE A 576 -10.51 27.10 -1.23
N THR A 577 -11.47 27.32 -0.34
CA THR A 577 -12.41 28.42 -0.45
C THR A 577 -11.66 29.75 -0.25
N GLN A 578 -10.84 29.85 0.78
CA GLN A 578 -10.02 31.05 1.00
C GLN A 578 -9.01 31.30 -0.13
N PHE A 579 -8.47 30.25 -0.73
CA PHE A 579 -7.64 30.37 -1.94
C PHE A 579 -8.43 30.92 -3.13
N SER A 580 -9.73 30.61 -3.23
CA SER A 580 -10.60 31.16 -4.28
C SER A 580 -10.92 32.64 -4.02
N VAL A 581 -11.16 33.02 -2.77
CA VAL A 581 -11.29 34.43 -2.34
C VAL A 581 -10.01 35.21 -2.68
N TYR A 582 -8.86 34.64 -2.35
CA TYR A 582 -7.55 35.20 -2.68
C TYR A 582 -7.40 35.47 -4.19
N LYS A 583 -7.70 34.48 -5.05
CA LYS A 583 -7.61 34.64 -6.51
C LYS A 583 -8.49 35.79 -7.04
N ILE A 584 -9.69 35.93 -6.49
CA ILE A 584 -10.59 37.03 -6.85
C ILE A 584 -9.98 38.38 -6.43
N ALA A 585 -9.51 38.48 -5.19
CA ALA A 585 -8.92 39.71 -4.66
C ALA A 585 -7.69 40.15 -5.49
N VAL A 586 -6.85 39.20 -5.91
CA VAL A 586 -5.71 39.49 -6.79
C VAL A 586 -6.16 40.02 -8.16
N MET A 587 -7.21 39.43 -8.74
CA MET A 587 -7.73 39.87 -10.05
C MET A 587 -8.41 41.25 -9.99
N GLU A 588 -8.90 41.69 -8.81
CA GLU A 588 -9.47 43.00 -8.54
C GLU A 588 -8.43 44.05 -8.13
N ASP A 589 -7.19 43.63 -7.94
CA ASP A 589 -6.10 44.44 -7.37
C ASP A 589 -6.40 44.94 -5.94
N ASP A 590 -7.23 44.21 -5.20
CA ASP A 590 -7.55 44.47 -3.79
C ASP A 590 -6.52 43.80 -2.89
N THR A 591 -5.41 44.51 -2.68
CA THR A 591 -4.28 44.00 -1.89
C THR A 591 -4.64 43.67 -0.45
N ASP A 592 -5.57 44.42 0.17
CA ASP A 592 -5.94 44.24 1.57
C ASP A 592 -6.71 42.95 1.78
N LYS A 593 -7.71 42.66 0.91
CA LYS A 593 -8.45 41.43 0.95
C LYS A 593 -7.56 40.21 0.57
N ALA A 594 -6.64 40.39 -0.39
CA ALA A 594 -5.71 39.32 -0.75
C ALA A 594 -4.80 38.93 0.43
N VAL A 595 -4.30 39.90 1.18
CA VAL A 595 -3.52 39.70 2.42
C VAL A 595 -4.36 39.06 3.51
N GLU A 596 -5.61 39.47 3.69
CA GLU A 596 -6.53 38.87 4.68
C GLU A 596 -6.79 37.39 4.33
N ALA A 597 -7.07 37.09 3.08
CA ALA A 597 -7.26 35.71 2.60
C ALA A 597 -6.02 34.82 2.84
N ILE A 598 -4.80 35.35 2.64
CA ILE A 598 -3.56 34.63 2.96
C ILE A 598 -3.44 34.34 4.44
N ILE A 599 -3.79 35.30 5.31
CA ILE A 599 -3.75 35.12 6.78
C ILE A 599 -4.73 34.02 7.19
N GLU A 600 -5.95 34.03 6.65
CA GLU A 600 -6.95 33.00 6.94
C GLU A 600 -6.51 31.63 6.39
N MET A 601 -5.95 31.56 5.16
CA MET A 601 -5.36 30.33 4.62
C MET A 601 -4.28 29.78 5.54
N GLY A 602 -3.44 30.66 6.08
CA GLY A 602 -2.41 30.28 7.01
C GLY A 602 -2.96 29.67 8.29
N LYS A 603 -3.92 30.32 8.92
CA LYS A 603 -4.60 29.80 10.13
C LYS A 603 -5.29 28.47 9.90
N LEU A 604 -5.85 28.27 8.71
CA LEU A 604 -6.49 27.01 8.34
C LEU A 604 -5.48 25.90 8.08
N ALA A 605 -4.31 26.22 7.55
CA ALA A 605 -3.22 25.27 7.32
C ALA A 605 -2.63 24.70 8.63
N GLU A 606 -2.68 25.47 9.73
CA GLU A 606 -2.19 25.05 11.06
C GLU A 606 -3.15 24.13 11.80
N LYS A 607 -4.44 24.15 11.47
CA LYS A 607 -5.45 23.33 12.15
C LYS A 607 -5.44 21.91 11.56
N PRO A 608 -5.26 20.87 12.39
CA PRO A 608 -5.42 19.50 11.91
C PRO A 608 -6.85 19.32 11.41
N SER A 609 -7.02 18.88 10.15
CA SER A 609 -8.33 18.64 9.54
C SER A 609 -9.09 17.60 10.36
N GLN A 610 -10.27 17.97 10.91
CA GLN A 610 -11.15 17.09 11.67
C GLN A 610 -12.05 16.22 10.76
N HIS A 611 -11.93 16.30 9.44
CA HIS A 611 -12.80 15.62 8.48
C HIS A 611 -12.22 14.34 7.91
N GLU A 612 -13.11 13.41 7.55
CA GLU A 612 -12.84 12.05 7.06
C GLU A 612 -12.03 11.96 5.75
N ASP A 613 -11.73 13.07 5.10
CA ASP A 613 -10.88 13.17 3.90
C ASP A 613 -9.36 13.01 4.19
N LYS A 614 -8.99 12.40 5.34
CA LYS A 614 -7.59 12.12 5.72
C LYS A 614 -6.76 11.34 4.68
N LEU A 615 -7.41 10.78 3.67
CA LEU A 615 -6.75 10.01 2.60
C LEU A 615 -6.24 10.87 1.42
N ILE A 616 -6.63 12.16 1.35
CA ILE A 616 -6.32 13.02 0.19
C ILE A 616 -5.61 14.32 0.59
N VAL A 617 -5.72 14.77 1.85
CA VAL A 617 -5.08 16.00 2.32
C VAL A 617 -3.76 15.65 2.98
N ASP A 618 -2.70 15.66 2.18
CA ASP A 618 -1.31 15.63 2.64
C ASP A 618 -1.04 16.87 3.50
N GLU A 619 -0.31 16.73 4.61
CA GLU A 619 0.08 17.86 5.50
C GLU A 619 0.78 18.99 4.73
N SER A 620 1.34 18.69 3.56
CA SER A 620 1.96 19.67 2.66
C SER A 620 0.98 20.50 1.82
N MET A 621 -0.30 20.14 1.74
CA MET A 621 -1.28 20.76 0.84
C MET A 621 -1.48 22.27 1.15
N GLY A 622 -1.58 22.62 2.42
CA GLY A 622 -1.73 24.01 2.86
C GLY A 622 -0.54 24.88 2.45
N THR A 623 0.66 24.40 2.65
CA THR A 623 1.90 25.09 2.27
C THR A 623 2.07 25.16 0.75
N ASN A 624 1.61 24.14 0.00
CA ASN A 624 1.63 24.17 -1.46
C ASN A 624 0.67 25.23 -2.02
N LEU A 625 -0.52 25.38 -1.44
CA LEU A 625 -1.47 26.44 -1.83
C LEU A 625 -0.92 27.83 -1.53
N LEU A 626 -0.26 28.04 -0.40
CA LEU A 626 0.39 29.30 -0.07
C LEU A 626 1.57 29.60 -1.01
N SER A 627 2.32 28.58 -1.41
CA SER A 627 3.39 28.71 -2.42
C SER A 627 2.81 29.14 -3.76
N LEU A 628 1.71 28.54 -4.19
CA LEU A 628 1.00 28.93 -5.40
C LEU A 628 0.41 30.33 -5.30
N ALA A 629 -0.12 30.71 -4.13
CA ALA A 629 -0.58 32.08 -3.90
C ALA A 629 0.56 33.11 -4.04
N ALA A 630 1.73 32.82 -3.47
CA ALA A 630 2.89 33.69 -3.62
C ALA A 630 3.30 33.84 -5.08
N GLN A 631 3.26 32.75 -5.85
CA GLN A 631 3.56 32.77 -7.28
C GLN A 631 2.56 33.63 -8.05
N ILE A 632 1.26 33.42 -7.86
CA ILE A 632 0.19 34.21 -8.51
C ILE A 632 0.34 35.71 -8.19
N ALA A 633 0.64 36.07 -6.93
CA ALA A 633 0.87 37.46 -6.55
C ALA A 633 2.07 38.07 -7.26
N LEU A 634 3.16 37.32 -7.43
CA LEU A 634 4.34 37.77 -8.18
C LEU A 634 4.06 37.94 -9.67
N GLU A 635 3.32 37.02 -10.28
CA GLU A 635 2.90 37.11 -11.68
C GLU A 635 1.99 38.31 -11.98
N ASN A 636 1.24 38.77 -10.95
CA ASN A 636 0.37 39.96 -11.03
C ASN A 636 1.01 41.23 -10.43
N ASP A 637 2.34 41.22 -10.18
CA ASP A 637 3.13 42.34 -9.63
C ASP A 637 2.64 42.85 -8.25
N GLN A 638 1.88 42.05 -7.52
CA GLN A 638 1.38 42.37 -6.17
C GLN A 638 2.40 41.96 -5.10
N GLN A 639 3.50 42.71 -5.02
CA GLN A 639 4.65 42.37 -4.19
C GLN A 639 4.31 42.31 -2.67
N VAL A 640 3.37 43.15 -2.17
CA VAL A 640 2.98 43.15 -0.75
C VAL A 640 2.31 41.81 -0.39
N VAL A 641 1.43 41.32 -1.24
CA VAL A 641 0.71 40.07 -1.08
C VAL A 641 1.68 38.89 -1.15
N ALA A 642 2.58 38.91 -2.13
CA ALA A 642 3.61 37.88 -2.30
C ALA A 642 4.54 37.79 -1.07
N VAL A 643 4.98 38.93 -0.56
CA VAL A 643 5.81 38.99 0.66
C VAL A 643 5.07 38.37 1.85
N ARG A 644 3.78 38.63 2.01
CA ARG A 644 3.01 38.07 3.14
C ARG A 644 2.88 36.54 3.04
N ALA A 645 2.59 36.01 1.84
CA ALA A 645 2.51 34.57 1.64
C ALA A 645 3.86 33.86 1.85
N LEU A 646 4.94 34.44 1.34
CA LEU A 646 6.29 33.92 1.53
C LEU A 646 6.77 34.00 2.98
N GLN A 647 6.39 35.03 3.74
CA GLN A 647 6.67 35.11 5.19
C GLN A 647 6.02 33.94 5.91
N TYR A 648 4.73 33.72 5.65
CA TYR A 648 4.01 32.62 6.25
C TYR A 648 4.66 31.26 5.96
N LEU A 649 5.02 31.01 4.70
CA LEU A 649 5.74 29.79 4.29
C LEU A 649 7.07 29.64 5.01
N SER A 650 7.83 30.74 5.18
CA SER A 650 9.14 30.68 5.83
C SER A 650 9.06 30.38 7.34
N GLU A 651 7.96 30.78 7.98
CA GLU A 651 7.74 30.60 9.41
C GLU A 651 7.14 29.22 9.76
N HIS A 652 6.21 28.70 8.94
CA HIS A 652 5.35 27.57 9.31
C HIS A 652 5.54 26.32 8.47
N SER A 653 6.16 26.41 7.27
CA SER A 653 6.36 25.21 6.45
C SER A 653 7.37 24.23 7.07
N GLN A 654 7.03 22.94 7.05
CA GLN A 654 7.93 21.84 7.46
C GLN A 654 8.88 21.42 6.33
N ASP A 655 8.55 21.74 5.06
CA ASP A 655 9.44 21.46 3.93
C ASP A 655 10.57 22.49 3.85
N CYS A 656 11.76 22.05 4.24
CA CYS A 656 12.96 22.90 4.22
C CYS A 656 13.25 23.50 2.84
N ARG A 657 12.93 22.81 1.74
CA ARG A 657 13.14 23.30 0.37
C ARG A 657 12.22 24.48 0.08
N GLN A 658 10.94 24.36 0.46
CA GLN A 658 9.99 25.48 0.34
C GLN A 658 10.40 26.67 1.20
N VAL A 659 10.84 26.44 2.44
CA VAL A 659 11.31 27.50 3.34
C VAL A 659 12.49 28.24 2.73
N PHE A 660 13.53 27.57 2.25
CA PHE A 660 14.68 28.22 1.65
C PHE A 660 14.33 28.94 0.33
N ALA A 661 13.43 28.37 -0.47
CA ALA A 661 12.93 29.03 -1.67
C ALA A 661 12.18 30.33 -1.34
N ALA A 662 11.29 30.29 -0.33
CA ALA A 662 10.55 31.44 0.16
C ALA A 662 11.50 32.53 0.71
N LEU A 663 12.45 32.17 1.54
CA LEU A 663 13.44 33.09 2.09
C LEU A 663 14.31 33.72 1.01
N LYS A 664 14.74 32.97 -0.02
CA LYS A 664 15.46 33.52 -1.17
C LYS A 664 14.63 34.55 -1.95
N CYS A 665 13.33 34.25 -2.16
CA CYS A 665 12.42 35.20 -2.81
C CYS A 665 12.22 36.45 -1.98
N LEU A 666 11.99 36.31 -0.65
CA LEU A 666 11.86 37.46 0.26
C LEU A 666 13.10 38.35 0.27
N VAL A 667 14.28 37.75 0.33
CA VAL A 667 15.55 38.46 0.28
C VAL A 667 15.71 39.21 -1.04
N ARG A 668 15.39 38.59 -2.18
CA ARG A 668 15.47 39.23 -3.50
C ARG A 668 14.50 40.39 -3.66
N LEU A 669 13.24 40.20 -3.24
CA LEU A 669 12.22 41.25 -3.27
C LEU A 669 12.61 42.44 -2.35
N THR A 670 13.18 42.17 -1.20
CA THR A 670 13.60 43.24 -0.28
C THR A 670 14.85 43.97 -0.81
N LEU A 671 15.80 43.24 -1.41
CA LEU A 671 16.98 43.86 -2.08
C LEU A 671 16.56 44.81 -3.18
N SER A 672 15.60 44.41 -4.04
CA SER A 672 15.11 45.31 -5.10
C SER A 672 14.44 46.59 -4.60
N LYS A 673 13.87 46.56 -3.38
CA LYS A 673 13.30 47.75 -2.72
C LYS A 673 14.38 48.64 -2.10
N VAL A 674 15.37 48.02 -1.46
CA VAL A 674 16.49 48.76 -0.83
C VAL A 674 17.30 49.55 -1.86
N GLU A 675 17.36 49.08 -3.09
CA GLU A 675 18.04 49.81 -4.19
C GLU A 675 17.26 51.03 -4.72
N LYS A 676 15.95 51.12 -4.48
CA LYS A 676 15.04 52.09 -5.10
C LYS A 676 14.56 53.25 -4.25
N GLU A 677 14.51 53.18 -2.88
CA GLU A 677 13.85 54.22 -2.08
C GLU A 677 14.31 54.43 -0.63
N GLU A 678 13.86 55.57 -0.06
CA GLU A 678 14.18 56.19 1.23
C GLU A 678 13.74 55.47 2.51
N LYS A 679 13.01 54.34 2.45
CA LYS A 679 12.54 53.58 3.63
C LYS A 679 13.51 52.46 4.05
N ARG A 680 14.79 52.75 4.07
CA ARG A 680 15.88 51.76 4.32
C ARG A 680 15.77 50.99 5.63
N ASP A 681 15.32 51.57 6.71
CA ASP A 681 15.45 50.93 8.04
C ASP A 681 14.52 49.74 8.25
N LYS A 682 13.25 49.84 7.77
CA LYS A 682 12.29 48.77 7.89
C LYS A 682 12.69 47.54 7.02
N ASP A 683 13.15 47.80 5.81
CA ASP A 683 13.55 46.79 4.89
C ASP A 683 14.84 46.07 5.33
N ILE A 684 15.78 46.81 5.91
CA ILE A 684 17.01 46.28 6.48
C ILE A 684 16.68 45.35 7.67
N LYS A 685 15.77 45.78 8.56
CA LYS A 685 15.31 44.95 9.68
C LYS A 685 14.66 43.66 9.19
N SER A 686 13.80 43.75 8.17
CA SER A 686 13.20 42.59 7.54
C SER A 686 14.27 41.66 6.93
N MET A 687 15.28 42.20 6.29
CA MET A 687 16.40 41.45 5.72
C MET A 687 17.18 40.66 6.78
N LEU A 688 17.48 41.32 7.91
CA LEU A 688 18.14 40.67 9.06
C LEU A 688 17.27 39.53 9.60
N THR A 689 15.95 39.75 9.69
CA THR A 689 15.00 38.72 10.16
C THR A 689 15.02 37.51 9.22
N TYR A 690 14.94 37.70 7.90
CA TYR A 690 14.93 36.59 6.93
C TYR A 690 16.23 35.80 6.93
N LEU A 691 17.38 36.49 7.04
CA LEU A 691 18.68 35.81 7.09
C LEU A 691 18.88 35.12 8.46
N THR A 692 18.34 35.65 9.55
CA THR A 692 18.37 34.99 10.86
C THR A 692 17.48 33.76 10.86
N LEU A 693 16.30 33.81 10.25
CA LEU A 693 15.44 32.66 10.11
C LEU A 693 16.11 31.58 9.23
N ALA A 694 16.78 31.97 8.15
CA ALA A 694 17.57 31.03 7.34
C ALA A 694 18.66 30.33 8.17
N HIS A 695 19.34 31.08 9.04
CA HIS A 695 20.32 30.50 9.97
C HIS A 695 19.69 29.52 10.96
N GLN A 696 18.54 29.86 11.55
CA GLN A 696 17.81 28.98 12.48
C GLN A 696 17.39 27.69 11.79
N ARG A 697 16.81 27.79 10.61
CA ARG A 697 16.39 26.61 9.82
C ARG A 697 17.58 25.75 9.38
N LEU A 698 18.73 26.33 9.08
CA LEU A 698 19.97 25.58 8.82
C LEU A 698 20.54 24.90 10.07
N ALA A 699 20.24 25.39 11.28
CA ALA A 699 20.71 24.83 12.53
C ALA A 699 19.85 23.65 13.03
N GLU A 700 18.61 23.49 12.55
CA GLU A 700 17.73 22.40 12.93
C GLU A 700 18.32 21.03 12.54
N PRO A 701 18.11 19.98 13.36
CA PRO A 701 18.54 18.63 13.02
C PRO A 701 17.71 18.10 11.85
N PHE A 702 18.36 17.68 10.77
CA PHE A 702 17.70 17.16 9.57
C PHE A 702 17.83 15.64 9.48
N THR A 703 16.77 14.99 8.98
CA THR A 703 16.83 13.64 8.46
C THR A 703 17.28 13.69 6.99
N GLU A 704 18.09 12.73 6.54
CA GLU A 704 18.63 12.69 5.17
C GLU A 704 17.56 12.68 4.07
N GLU A 705 16.32 12.29 4.43
CA GLU A 705 15.17 12.30 3.51
C GLU A 705 14.68 13.71 3.15
N ASN A 706 14.81 14.68 4.04
CA ASN A 706 14.25 16.03 3.88
C ASN A 706 15.22 17.01 3.21
N LEU A 707 16.53 16.90 3.44
CA LEU A 707 17.52 17.79 2.84
C LEU A 707 18.86 17.10 2.71
N THR A 708 19.35 16.88 1.50
CA THR A 708 20.70 16.33 1.31
C THR A 708 21.77 17.32 1.77
N ARG A 709 22.89 16.80 2.26
CA ARG A 709 24.04 17.61 2.75
C ARG A 709 24.49 18.63 1.71
N ASP A 710 24.43 18.30 0.43
CA ASP A 710 24.87 19.18 -0.66
C ASP A 710 23.92 20.38 -0.86
N ILE A 711 22.61 20.14 -0.75
CA ILE A 711 21.61 21.22 -0.84
C ILE A 711 21.78 22.17 0.34
N ARG A 712 21.89 21.64 1.58
CA ARG A 712 22.11 22.45 2.78
C ARG A 712 23.34 23.34 2.63
N THR A 713 24.43 22.76 2.16
CA THR A 713 25.67 23.48 1.88
C THR A 713 25.51 24.57 0.83
N SER A 714 24.80 24.27 -0.25
CA SER A 714 24.51 25.24 -1.31
C SER A 714 23.67 26.42 -0.81
N GLU A 715 22.62 26.12 0.00
CA GLU A 715 21.79 27.16 0.62
C GLU A 715 22.58 28.03 1.58
N ALA A 716 23.36 27.44 2.46
CA ALA A 716 24.23 28.16 3.38
C ALA A 716 25.21 29.08 2.65
N HIS A 717 25.82 28.60 1.56
CA HIS A 717 26.70 29.42 0.71
C HIS A 717 25.99 30.61 0.09
N TRP A 718 24.75 30.42 -0.37
CA TRP A 718 23.97 31.52 -0.97
C TRP A 718 23.65 32.61 0.08
N PHE A 719 23.06 32.23 1.20
CA PHE A 719 22.68 33.17 2.26
C PHE A 719 23.89 33.87 2.88
N ARG A 720 25.00 33.17 3.10
CA ARG A 720 26.26 33.75 3.56
C ARG A 720 26.77 34.84 2.65
N LYS A 721 26.76 34.58 1.32
CA LYS A 721 27.23 35.57 0.32
C LYS A 721 26.34 36.82 0.30
N VAL A 722 25.02 36.63 0.42
CA VAL A 722 24.08 37.73 0.51
C VAL A 722 24.35 38.59 1.75
N ALA A 723 24.47 37.96 2.91
CA ALA A 723 24.78 38.66 4.15
C ALA A 723 26.10 39.43 4.08
N TRP A 724 27.15 38.83 3.45
CA TRP A 724 28.42 39.50 3.21
C TRP A 724 28.27 40.71 2.30
N ASN A 725 27.57 40.59 1.19
CA ASN A 725 27.38 41.71 0.25
C ASN A 725 26.61 42.85 0.89
N LEU A 726 25.58 42.56 1.68
CA LEU A 726 24.83 43.55 2.45
C LEU A 726 25.73 44.26 3.46
N ALA A 727 26.56 43.51 4.21
CA ALA A 727 27.51 44.13 5.14
C ALA A 727 28.42 45.15 4.43
N VAL A 728 28.88 44.85 3.25
CA VAL A 728 29.73 45.74 2.45
C VAL A 728 28.96 46.93 1.89
N GLN A 729 27.66 46.78 1.59
CA GLN A 729 26.80 47.84 1.09
C GLN A 729 26.49 48.90 2.17
N PHE A 730 26.28 48.47 3.44
CA PHE A 730 25.88 49.36 4.53
C PHE A 730 27.07 50.01 5.27
N LYS A 731 28.03 50.57 4.55
CA LYS A 731 29.22 51.20 5.09
C LYS A 731 28.90 52.37 6.03
N ASP A 732 27.78 53.08 5.80
CA ASP A 732 27.37 54.27 6.51
C ASP A 732 26.56 53.97 7.82
N CYS A 733 26.26 52.68 8.04
CA CYS A 733 25.52 52.21 9.23
C CYS A 733 26.32 51.09 9.95
N PRO A 734 27.23 51.45 10.84
CA PRO A 734 28.13 50.51 11.50
C PRO A 734 27.42 49.35 12.22
N GLU A 735 26.33 49.60 12.93
CA GLU A 735 25.57 48.55 13.63
C GLU A 735 25.05 47.48 12.66
N LYS A 736 24.40 47.94 11.57
CA LYS A 736 23.83 47.02 10.56
C LYS A 736 24.94 46.28 9.82
N MET A 737 26.02 46.94 9.48
CA MET A 737 27.22 46.35 8.90
C MET A 737 27.76 45.22 9.80
N ARG A 738 27.90 45.47 11.10
CA ARG A 738 28.29 44.46 12.09
C ARG A 738 27.36 43.25 12.07
N ASP A 739 26.03 43.50 12.17
CA ASP A 739 25.03 42.43 12.28
C ASP A 739 25.06 41.53 11.04
N PHE A 740 25.21 42.09 9.86
CA PHE A 740 25.34 41.31 8.64
C PHE A 740 26.67 40.52 8.57
N PHE A 741 27.80 41.05 9.05
CA PHE A 741 29.04 40.27 9.13
C PHE A 741 28.93 39.13 10.15
N VAL A 742 28.33 39.34 11.30
CA VAL A 742 28.10 38.29 12.29
C VAL A 742 27.19 37.22 11.74
N LEU A 743 26.14 37.62 11.03
CA LEU A 743 25.20 36.68 10.42
C LEU A 743 25.84 35.88 9.25
N SER A 744 26.66 36.54 8.43
CA SER A 744 27.47 35.88 7.41
C SER A 744 28.42 34.83 8.03
N PHE A 745 29.04 35.15 9.15
CA PHE A 745 29.84 34.19 9.91
C PHE A 745 28.99 32.99 10.40
N LYS A 746 27.85 33.23 11.06
CA LYS A 746 26.97 32.17 11.56
C LYS A 746 26.50 31.24 10.45
N LEU A 747 26.08 31.79 9.31
CA LEU A 747 25.66 31.01 8.14
C LEU A 747 26.80 30.18 7.52
N SER A 748 28.03 30.71 7.60
CA SER A 748 29.20 30.03 7.06
C SER A 748 29.61 28.77 7.83
N GLN A 749 29.11 28.58 9.04
CA GLN A 749 29.37 27.39 9.86
C GLN A 749 28.75 26.12 9.25
N PHE A 750 27.71 26.27 8.42
CA PHE A 750 27.09 25.16 7.68
C PHE A 750 27.73 24.87 6.32
N CYS A 751 28.76 25.61 5.96
CA CYS A 751 29.56 25.40 4.76
C CYS A 751 30.75 24.45 5.04
N PRO A 752 31.26 23.75 4.02
CA PRO A 752 32.51 23.00 4.17
C PRO A 752 33.64 23.89 4.64
N SER A 753 34.46 23.37 5.53
CA SER A 753 35.62 24.10 6.09
C SER A 753 36.77 24.19 5.08
N ASP A 754 36.51 24.68 3.88
CA ASP A 754 37.55 24.96 2.92
C ASP A 754 38.33 26.25 3.26
N LYS A 755 39.50 26.44 2.64
CA LYS A 755 40.35 27.60 2.89
C LYS A 755 39.66 28.94 2.59
N ALA A 756 38.81 29.00 1.57
CA ALA A 756 38.09 30.21 1.18
C ALA A 756 37.00 30.57 2.19
N VAL A 757 36.27 29.59 2.68
CA VAL A 757 35.26 29.77 3.72
C VAL A 757 35.91 30.19 5.03
N LEU A 758 36.97 29.54 5.49
CA LEU A 758 37.70 29.89 6.71
C LEU A 758 38.27 31.32 6.65
N ILE A 759 38.80 31.75 5.49
CA ILE A 759 39.27 33.13 5.31
C ILE A 759 38.10 34.11 5.41
N ALA A 760 36.94 33.79 4.78
CA ALA A 760 35.75 34.62 4.84
C ALA A 760 35.23 34.71 6.30
N GLN A 761 35.14 33.61 7.03
CA GLN A 761 34.79 33.57 8.43
C GLN A 761 35.67 34.48 9.30
N LYS A 762 36.97 34.33 9.12
CA LYS A 762 37.96 35.17 9.83
C LYS A 762 37.73 36.64 9.50
N THR A 763 37.50 36.99 8.23
CA THR A 763 37.29 38.39 7.82
C THR A 763 35.97 38.94 8.40
N CYS A 764 34.87 38.20 8.40
CA CYS A 764 33.62 38.58 9.02
C CYS A 764 33.82 38.95 10.49
N LEU A 765 34.48 38.07 11.25
CA LEU A 765 34.72 38.29 12.69
C LEU A 765 35.65 39.46 12.98
N LEU A 766 36.69 39.68 12.18
CA LEU A 766 37.58 40.85 12.31
C LEU A 766 36.83 42.15 12.00
N MET A 767 35.99 42.15 10.98
CA MET A 767 35.20 43.35 10.67
C MET A 767 34.15 43.62 11.75
N ALA A 768 33.47 42.58 12.23
CA ALA A 768 32.52 42.73 13.37
C ALA A 768 33.20 43.28 14.60
N ALA A 769 34.35 42.72 15.00
CA ALA A 769 35.10 43.17 16.14
C ALA A 769 35.62 44.63 15.99
N ALA A 770 36.06 45.01 14.79
CA ALA A 770 36.51 46.36 14.53
C ALA A 770 35.34 47.39 14.64
N ILE A 771 34.16 46.96 14.17
CA ILE A 771 32.93 47.81 14.26
C ILE A 771 32.48 47.91 15.72
N ASP A 772 32.44 46.81 16.47
CA ASP A 772 32.10 46.82 17.89
C ASP A 772 33.02 47.75 18.73
N LEU A 773 34.29 47.71 18.41
CA LEU A 773 35.27 48.64 19.05
C LEU A 773 35.00 50.09 18.69
N GLU A 774 34.59 50.40 17.49
CA GLU A 774 34.25 51.77 17.06
C GLU A 774 32.92 52.22 17.65
N LEU A 775 31.90 51.36 17.70
CA LEU A 775 30.62 51.65 18.36
C LEU A 775 30.80 51.88 19.85
N GLY A 776 31.53 50.99 20.54
CA GLY A 776 31.85 51.18 21.97
C GLY A 776 32.65 52.44 22.25
N ARG A 777 33.40 52.99 21.26
CA ARG A 777 34.09 54.26 21.39
C ARG A 777 33.14 55.48 21.26
N GLN A 778 32.10 55.36 20.50
CA GLN A 778 31.12 56.43 20.25
C GLN A 778 30.04 56.48 21.32
N GLU A 779 29.87 55.41 22.08
CA GLU A 779 28.83 55.30 23.11
C GLU A 779 29.17 56.09 24.36
N ALA A 780 28.16 56.78 24.92
CA ALA A 780 28.31 57.63 26.06
C ALA A 780 28.16 56.89 27.41
N THR A 781 27.45 55.75 27.42
CA THR A 781 27.20 55.02 28.66
C THR A 781 28.24 53.95 28.96
N PRO A 782 28.81 53.90 30.19
CA PRO A 782 29.86 52.91 30.53
C PRO A 782 29.35 51.46 30.42
N GLY A 783 28.07 51.22 30.64
CA GLY A 783 27.44 49.89 30.58
C GLY A 783 27.45 49.33 29.16
N GLU A 784 26.99 50.12 28.19
CA GLU A 784 26.91 49.76 26.78
C GLU A 784 28.31 49.64 26.15
N GLN A 785 29.26 50.53 26.58
CA GLN A 785 30.67 50.39 26.20
C GLN A 785 31.25 49.03 26.56
N VAL A 786 30.97 48.55 27.80
CA VAL A 786 31.45 47.21 28.24
C VAL A 786 30.84 46.10 27.43
N GLU A 787 29.57 46.22 27.02
CA GLU A 787 28.89 45.24 26.20
C GLU A 787 29.54 45.12 24.83
N PHE A 788 29.77 46.26 24.13
CA PHE A 788 30.47 46.26 22.84
C PHE A 788 31.91 45.70 22.95
N LEU A 789 32.62 46.01 24.01
CA LEU A 789 33.96 45.46 24.25
C LEU A 789 33.91 43.94 24.48
N ASN A 790 32.90 43.43 25.19
CA ASN A 790 32.71 42.02 25.38
C ASN A 790 32.40 41.30 24.07
N GLN A 791 31.52 41.88 23.23
CA GLN A 791 31.19 41.36 21.92
C GLN A 791 32.45 41.34 21.01
N ALA A 792 33.20 42.42 20.95
CA ALA A 792 34.45 42.48 20.20
C ALA A 792 35.46 41.40 20.67
N LEU A 793 35.56 41.16 21.99
CA LEU A 793 36.43 40.12 22.56
C LEU A 793 35.96 38.71 22.13
N GLN A 794 34.66 38.46 22.16
CA GLN A 794 34.11 37.16 21.70
C GLN A 794 34.43 36.92 20.21
N HIS A 795 34.22 37.94 19.37
CA HIS A 795 34.53 37.86 17.95
C HIS A 795 36.04 37.59 17.71
N LEU A 796 36.89 38.22 18.42
CA LEU A 796 38.34 38.04 18.35
C LEU A 796 38.78 36.65 18.85
N GLN A 797 38.13 36.13 19.88
CA GLN A 797 38.41 34.78 20.39
C GLN A 797 38.02 33.74 19.33
N ALA A 798 36.81 33.86 18.74
CA ALA A 798 36.37 32.98 17.64
C ALA A 798 37.32 33.08 16.43
N CYS A 799 37.74 34.30 16.08
CA CYS A 799 38.71 34.54 15.00
C CYS A 799 40.04 33.83 15.25
N LYS A 800 40.51 33.80 16.51
CA LYS A 800 41.73 33.09 16.90
C LYS A 800 41.67 31.59 16.68
N GLU A 801 40.52 30.97 16.99
CA GLU A 801 40.35 29.55 16.77
C GLU A 801 40.37 29.22 15.26
N ILE A 802 39.69 29.99 14.42
CA ILE A 802 39.73 29.86 12.96
C ILE A 802 41.18 30.04 12.43
N TRP A 803 41.93 30.98 12.99
CA TRP A 803 43.33 31.19 12.60
C TRP A 803 44.21 29.98 12.93
N LYS A 804 43.97 29.31 14.06
CA LYS A 804 44.69 28.05 14.39
C LYS A 804 44.43 26.98 13.33
N VAL A 805 43.16 26.81 12.92
CA VAL A 805 42.78 25.86 11.87
C VAL A 805 43.43 26.23 10.53
N LEU A 806 43.41 27.51 10.16
CA LEU A 806 44.08 28.00 8.93
C LEU A 806 45.61 27.80 8.95
N LYS A 807 46.24 27.94 10.12
CA LYS A 807 47.68 27.63 10.24
C LYS A 807 47.96 26.14 10.11
N LEU A 808 47.14 25.29 10.67
CA LEU A 808 47.27 23.84 10.53
C LEU A 808 47.08 23.39 9.08
N THR A 809 46.16 24.01 8.35
CA THR A 809 45.95 23.75 6.91
C THR A 809 46.99 24.42 6.01
N ALA A 810 47.62 25.52 6.44
CA ALA A 810 48.63 26.29 5.70
C ALA A 810 50.04 25.76 5.89
N LEU A 811 50.31 24.85 6.84
CA LEU A 811 51.56 24.07 6.87
C LEU A 811 51.76 23.23 5.59
N ALA A 812 50.76 23.19 4.72
CA ALA A 812 50.78 22.54 3.42
C ALA A 812 50.96 23.50 2.22
N MET A 813 50.86 24.87 2.37
CA MET A 813 51.00 25.83 1.27
C MET A 813 51.36 27.23 1.77
N GLU A 814 52.22 28.00 1.08
CA GLU A 814 52.74 29.32 1.42
C GLU A 814 51.68 30.44 1.48
N PRO A 815 51.81 31.48 2.32
CA PRO A 815 50.83 32.50 2.59
C PRO A 815 50.98 33.75 1.71
N PRO A 816 49.89 34.43 1.31
CA PRO A 816 49.97 35.76 0.71
C PRO A 816 49.99 36.90 1.74
N ALA A 817 50.91 37.85 1.49
CA ALA A 817 51.41 38.87 2.36
C ALA A 817 50.51 40.09 2.69
N ARG A 818 49.20 40.07 2.52
CA ARG A 818 48.39 41.30 2.61
C ARG A 818 47.50 41.49 3.86
N TYR A 819 47.39 40.53 4.73
CA TYR A 819 46.49 40.58 5.90
C TYR A 819 47.06 41.17 7.23
N PRO A 820 48.34 41.33 7.47
CA PRO A 820 48.85 41.89 8.68
C PRO A 820 48.46 43.38 8.90
N VAL A 821 48.20 44.13 7.83
CA VAL A 821 47.98 45.58 7.91
C VAL A 821 46.60 45.95 8.46
N LEU A 822 45.56 45.24 8.10
CA LEU A 822 44.22 45.48 8.63
C LEU A 822 44.09 45.02 10.08
N CYS A 823 44.67 43.91 10.44
CA CYS A 823 44.77 43.49 11.85
C CYS A 823 45.55 44.46 12.68
N LYS A 824 46.68 45.01 12.22
CA LYS A 824 47.46 46.06 12.91
C LYS A 824 46.66 47.36 13.06
N LYS A 825 45.84 47.78 12.08
CA LYS A 825 44.96 48.97 12.18
C LYS A 825 43.89 48.78 13.25
N ALA A 826 43.18 47.68 13.25
CA ALA A 826 42.18 47.31 14.23
C ALA A 826 42.79 47.24 15.65
N LEU A 827 43.98 46.61 15.72
CA LEU A 827 44.76 46.52 16.96
C LEU A 827 45.13 47.91 17.51
N LYS A 828 45.64 48.81 16.66
CA LYS A 828 46.01 50.18 17.08
C LYS A 828 44.79 50.97 17.55
N SER A 829 43.65 50.81 16.94
CA SER A 829 42.40 51.49 17.36
C SER A 829 41.90 50.96 18.71
N ALA A 830 41.90 49.62 18.91
CA ALA A 830 41.55 49.00 20.21
C ALA A 830 42.50 49.41 21.36
N LEU A 831 43.80 49.42 21.12
CA LEU A 831 44.77 49.89 22.09
C LEU A 831 44.66 51.38 22.43
N ASN A 832 44.32 52.22 21.45
CA ASN A 832 44.12 53.66 21.68
C ASN A 832 42.82 53.94 22.45
N LEU A 833 41.76 53.21 22.23
CA LEU A 833 40.53 53.24 23.01
C LEU A 833 40.80 52.92 24.50
N TYR A 834 41.51 51.87 24.72
CA TYR A 834 41.84 51.40 26.09
C TYR A 834 42.73 52.38 26.85
N ARG A 835 43.64 53.06 26.17
CA ARG A 835 44.49 54.08 26.80
C ARG A 835 43.78 55.36 27.19
N LYS A 836 42.61 55.65 26.63
CA LYS A 836 41.77 56.79 26.94
C LYS A 836 40.76 56.58 28.09
N GLN A 837 40.47 55.32 28.43
CA GLN A 837 39.53 54.98 29.53
C GLN A 837 40.29 54.58 30.80
N THR A 838 40.53 55.57 31.68
CA THR A 838 41.25 55.40 32.95
C THR A 838 40.44 54.70 34.06
N THR A 839 39.31 54.10 33.82
CA THR A 839 38.40 53.56 34.83
C THR A 839 37.90 52.12 34.65
N ILE A 840 38.45 51.35 33.70
CA ILE A 840 38.01 49.95 33.52
C ILE A 840 39.12 49.00 33.97
N ASP A 841 38.74 48.04 34.81
CA ASP A 841 39.53 46.99 35.48
C ASP A 841 40.85 46.60 34.76
N ALA A 842 41.96 46.86 35.43
CA ALA A 842 43.31 46.49 34.98
C ALA A 842 43.47 44.97 34.70
N VAL A 843 42.60 44.13 35.27
CA VAL A 843 42.57 42.68 35.05
C VAL A 843 42.00 42.33 33.68
N LYS A 844 40.92 42.97 33.22
CA LYS A 844 40.38 42.77 31.86
C LYS A 844 41.32 43.28 30.78
N PHE A 845 42.04 44.35 31.08
CA PHE A 845 43.09 44.86 30.20
C PHE A 845 44.26 43.90 30.01
N ARG A 846 44.76 43.31 31.08
CA ARG A 846 45.84 42.30 31.03
C ARG A 846 45.41 41.08 30.21
N VAL A 847 44.20 40.60 30.37
CA VAL A 847 43.67 39.43 29.61
C VAL A 847 43.59 39.75 28.13
N VAL A 848 43.09 40.94 27.77
CA VAL A 848 42.99 41.38 26.38
C VAL A 848 44.40 41.53 25.78
N THR A 849 45.32 42.25 26.43
CA THR A 849 46.69 42.46 25.94
C THR A 849 47.52 41.17 25.91
N GLN A 850 47.34 40.26 26.84
CA GLN A 850 48.03 38.98 26.85
C GLN A 850 47.54 38.02 25.74
N ARG A 851 46.23 37.96 25.51
CA ARG A 851 45.63 37.26 24.39
C ARG A 851 46.05 37.87 23.04
N TRP A 852 46.25 39.20 22.96
CA TRP A 852 46.72 39.85 21.76
C TRP A 852 48.19 39.58 21.43
N ARG A 853 49.07 39.48 22.41
CA ARG A 853 50.47 39.11 22.23
C ARG A 853 50.66 37.68 21.67
N SER A 854 49.66 36.83 21.85
CA SER A 854 49.65 35.48 21.30
C SER A 854 49.17 35.43 19.84
N PHE A 855 48.75 36.58 19.22
CA PHE A 855 48.40 36.71 17.83
C PHE A 855 49.54 37.23 16.91
N GLY A 856 50.69 37.67 17.50
CA GLY A 856 51.87 38.11 16.73
C GLY A 856 52.76 36.88 16.48
#